data_be61fb4316c711def0d90e264d02cb60
#
_entry.id   be61fb4316c711def0d90e264d02cb60
#
_cell.length_a   1.000
_cell.length_b   1.000
_cell.length_c   1.000
_cell.angle_alpha   90.00
_cell.angle_beta   90.00
_cell.angle_gamma   90.00
#
_symmetry.space_group_name_H-M   'P 1'
#
loop_
_entity.id
_entity.type
_entity.pdbx_description
1 polymer ?
#
loop_
_entity_poly.entity_id
_entity_poly.type
_entity_poly.pdbx_seq_one_letter_code
_entity_poly.pdbx_strand_id
1 'polypeptide(L)'
;MNRENILKADFDTNFLVGNAQKIDIGRFKYGNPILPGEYSLDVYINGQWLGKRKFVFKSTRSNENAKTCFTPDMLLEYGVKPEIFHHEVSSTFTCNDLDKWVNDAFYQFDTSRLRLDISIPQVALQKNAQGYVDPRLWDRGINAAFFAYNASAYRIVNNNHETNHAFMGTNVGLNLYDWQLRHTGQWKWQDHNEIQEKVSSYTSNNTYAQKAFPKLNSVVTLGDYFTNNNFFDALPYRGINISSDDRMLPNSMLGYAPQIRGYAKTNAKVEVRQQGNLIYQTTVTPGSFEINDLYPTGFGGELQVSIYETNGEIQKFSIPYASVIEMLRPKMSRYSFTLGHFRDANINLKPWLVQGKYQRGINNYLTSYTGFQATENYQSFLIGSAFATPIGAISFDATQSSAEFEQKPTLKGRSYRLSYNRLFTPTNTNLTLATYRYSTENYLKLRDSILIRDLQQQDIDSFSVGKQKSEFQITLNQGLPNQWGNFYLVGSWINYWNQPNRNQQFQFGYSNQFKDLTYSISAITHELDQENQNSGHETQYLLSLSFPLQFKKNTVNFNSSISEDSRTLGMSGYIGNRFDYGSSISYQDAGQTSLNINGTYRTNYTTIGASFGQSDTYQQEMINLNGSLVAHSQGILFGPDQVQTMVLVYAPQATGARVGNTPGLSINKQGYAVIPYVTPYRLNDISLAPQGMPSTVELTETSHRIAPYAGSITKVNFSTKTGYAVFINTQTPNGGHLPFAAQVFNQNNEIVGMVGQGSRIYLRTPLTQDHLYVKWGQSNSEECQLDYDIQSKILQEKQSIIMTEAVCK
;
A
#
# COMPACT_ATOMS: atom_id res chain seq x y z
N MET A 1 11.35 13.32 -27.48
CA MET A 1 10.72 14.66 -27.51
C MET A 1 11.61 15.56 -28.35
N ASN A 2 11.09 16.10 -29.44
CA ASN A 2 11.85 16.95 -30.37
C ASN A 2 12.36 18.21 -29.66
N ARG A 3 13.61 18.57 -29.96
CA ARG A 3 14.27 19.84 -29.56
C ARG A 3 13.56 21.10 -30.08
N GLU A 4 12.50 20.98 -30.86
CA GLU A 4 11.84 22.08 -31.56
C GLU A 4 10.41 22.24 -31.10
N ASN A 5 10.17 23.35 -30.52
CA ASN A 5 8.99 24.17 -30.31
C ASN A 5 8.90 24.69 -28.88
N ILE A 6 9.96 25.38 -28.41
CA ILE A 6 9.71 26.46 -27.48
C ILE A 6 8.99 27.50 -28.33
N LEU A 7 7.67 27.54 -28.23
CA LEU A 7 6.86 28.59 -28.87
C LEU A 7 7.41 29.93 -28.41
N LYS A 8 8.07 30.65 -29.32
CA LYS A 8 8.51 31.99 -29.07
C LYS A 8 7.27 32.84 -28.97
N ALA A 9 6.90 33.25 -27.75
CA ALA A 9 5.82 34.20 -27.56
C ALA A 9 6.31 35.57 -28.04
N ASP A 10 5.66 36.12 -29.03
CA ASP A 10 5.91 37.52 -29.47
C ASP A 10 4.92 38.39 -28.73
N PHE A 11 5.41 39.18 -27.80
CA PHE A 11 4.61 40.08 -27.00
C PHE A 11 4.62 41.42 -27.68
N ASP A 12 3.45 41.90 -28.12
CA ASP A 12 3.29 43.26 -28.61
C ASP A 12 3.25 44.27 -27.45
N THR A 13 4.32 45.04 -27.30
CA THR A 13 4.46 46.06 -26.25
C THR A 13 3.41 47.14 -26.31
N ASN A 14 2.73 47.34 -27.47
CA ASN A 14 1.68 48.35 -27.63
C ASN A 14 0.40 48.01 -26.83
N PHE A 15 0.18 46.79 -26.44
CA PHE A 15 -0.92 46.38 -25.56
C PHE A 15 -0.64 46.62 -24.07
N LEU A 16 0.58 47.03 -23.71
CA LEU A 16 0.92 47.35 -22.34
C LEU A 16 0.52 48.77 -22.01
N VAL A 17 -0.38 48.93 -21.05
CA VAL A 17 -0.91 50.25 -20.65
C VAL A 17 -0.10 50.84 -19.49
N GLY A 18 0.28 52.09 -19.58
CA GLY A 18 0.99 52.83 -18.54
C GLY A 18 2.48 52.44 -18.42
N ASN A 19 3.03 52.40 -17.21
CA ASN A 19 4.44 52.09 -16.97
C ASN A 19 4.85 50.65 -17.29
N ALA A 20 3.89 49.80 -17.66
CA ALA A 20 4.18 48.40 -18.10
C ALA A 20 4.98 48.39 -19.42
N GLN A 21 5.03 49.47 -20.19
CA GLN A 21 5.89 49.63 -21.39
C GLN A 21 7.41 49.53 -21.08
N LYS A 22 7.81 49.71 -19.80
CA LYS A 22 9.22 49.59 -19.36
C LYS A 22 9.61 48.21 -18.88
N ILE A 23 8.69 47.26 -18.90
CA ILE A 23 8.97 45.87 -18.45
C ILE A 23 9.80 45.17 -19.53
N ASP A 24 10.91 44.57 -19.18
CA ASP A 24 11.70 43.71 -20.07
C ASP A 24 10.93 42.40 -20.36
N ILE A 25 10.06 42.43 -21.34
CA ILE A 25 9.26 41.32 -21.83
C ILE A 25 10.13 40.28 -22.54
N GLY A 26 11.32 40.70 -22.98
CA GLY A 26 12.26 39.81 -23.65
C GLY A 26 12.58 38.56 -22.84
N ARG A 27 12.56 38.65 -21.52
CA ARG A 27 12.77 37.53 -20.59
C ARG A 27 11.69 36.44 -20.66
N PHE A 28 10.46 36.81 -20.98
CA PHE A 28 9.32 35.87 -21.04
C PHE A 28 9.10 35.30 -22.44
N LYS A 29 9.89 35.69 -23.42
CA LYS A 29 9.80 35.28 -24.81
C LYS A 29 9.92 33.77 -25.00
N TYR A 30 10.61 33.09 -24.10
CA TYR A 30 10.87 31.67 -24.11
C TYR A 30 10.30 30.92 -22.88
N GLY A 31 9.27 31.49 -22.24
CA GLY A 31 8.65 30.94 -21.03
C GLY A 31 9.05 31.70 -19.78
N ASN A 32 8.69 31.15 -18.60
CA ASN A 32 9.05 31.76 -17.32
C ASN A 32 10.57 31.72 -17.10
N PRO A 33 11.21 32.85 -16.74
CA PRO A 33 12.65 32.90 -16.51
C PRO A 33 13.02 32.09 -15.26
N ILE A 34 14.12 31.31 -15.37
CA ILE A 34 14.73 30.63 -14.23
C ILE A 34 15.67 31.63 -13.55
N LEU A 35 15.36 31.95 -12.28
CA LEU A 35 16.15 32.85 -11.46
C LEU A 35 17.33 32.13 -10.77
N PRO A 36 18.46 32.79 -10.48
CA PRO A 36 19.52 32.22 -9.66
C PRO A 36 19.02 31.96 -8.23
N GLY A 37 19.41 30.82 -7.64
CA GLY A 37 19.00 30.48 -6.29
C GLY A 37 19.16 28.98 -6.00
N GLU A 38 18.90 28.61 -4.74
CA GLU A 38 18.80 27.20 -4.33
C GLU A 38 17.31 26.76 -4.38
N TYR A 39 17.05 25.66 -5.08
CA TYR A 39 15.72 25.09 -5.24
C TYR A 39 15.70 23.67 -4.72
N SER A 40 14.67 23.32 -3.96
CA SER A 40 14.37 21.95 -3.59
C SER A 40 13.39 21.37 -4.60
N LEU A 41 13.86 20.49 -5.49
CA LEU A 41 13.15 20.05 -6.69
C LEU A 41 12.78 18.57 -6.62
N ASP A 42 11.60 18.24 -7.11
CA ASP A 42 11.24 16.88 -7.45
C ASP A 42 11.94 16.47 -8.77
N VAL A 43 12.90 15.55 -8.67
CA VAL A 43 13.72 15.10 -9.79
C VAL A 43 13.08 13.89 -10.46
N TYR A 44 12.93 13.97 -11.79
CA TYR A 44 12.44 12.87 -12.61
C TYR A 44 13.48 12.51 -13.67
N ILE A 45 13.73 11.21 -13.84
CA ILE A 45 14.58 10.70 -14.91
C ILE A 45 13.71 9.88 -15.86
N ASN A 46 13.63 10.32 -17.11
CA ASN A 46 12.77 9.70 -18.12
C ASN A 46 11.33 9.47 -17.64
N GLY A 47 10.79 10.43 -16.85
CA GLY A 47 9.44 10.35 -16.28
C GLY A 47 9.32 9.55 -14.97
N GLN A 48 10.37 8.89 -14.51
CA GLN A 48 10.39 8.22 -13.21
C GLN A 48 10.91 9.16 -12.13
N TRP A 49 10.14 9.30 -11.05
CA TRP A 49 10.54 10.11 -9.90
C TRP A 49 11.70 9.46 -9.13
N LEU A 50 12.79 10.22 -8.93
CA LEU A 50 13.99 9.78 -8.23
C LEU A 50 14.02 10.23 -6.76
N GLY A 51 13.33 11.29 -6.44
CA GLY A 51 13.36 11.89 -5.11
C GLY A 51 13.42 13.41 -5.14
N LYS A 52 13.33 14.03 -3.97
CA LYS A 52 13.51 15.46 -3.81
C LYS A 52 14.98 15.76 -3.57
N ARG A 53 15.55 16.72 -4.32
CA ARG A 53 16.97 17.10 -4.26
C ARG A 53 17.11 18.61 -4.32
N LYS A 54 18.17 19.12 -3.69
CA LYS A 54 18.55 20.52 -3.76
C LYS A 54 19.45 20.75 -4.95
N PHE A 55 19.10 21.76 -5.76
CA PHE A 55 19.88 22.23 -6.89
C PHE A 55 20.19 23.70 -6.77
N VAL A 56 21.42 24.08 -7.08
CA VAL A 56 21.83 25.49 -7.14
C VAL A 56 21.85 25.91 -8.61
N PHE A 57 21.03 26.89 -8.93
CA PHE A 57 20.99 27.50 -10.26
C PHE A 57 21.81 28.79 -10.22
N LYS A 58 22.72 28.94 -11.16
CA LYS A 58 23.60 30.12 -11.32
C LYS A 58 23.41 30.73 -12.71
N SER A 59 23.48 32.04 -12.78
CA SER A 59 23.52 32.79 -14.05
C SER A 59 24.82 33.56 -14.13
N THR A 60 25.42 33.61 -15.33
CA THR A 60 26.62 34.36 -15.60
C THR A 60 26.31 35.80 -16.00
N ARG A 61 25.06 36.06 -16.47
CA ARG A 61 24.57 37.40 -16.87
C ARG A 61 23.17 37.63 -16.32
N SER A 62 22.87 38.85 -15.97
CA SER A 62 21.57 39.24 -15.35
C SER A 62 20.32 38.92 -16.22
N ASN A 63 20.49 38.78 -17.55
CA ASN A 63 19.40 38.59 -18.51
C ASN A 63 19.31 37.15 -19.05
N GLU A 64 20.13 36.19 -18.55
CA GLU A 64 20.11 34.82 -18.98
C GLU A 64 19.40 33.94 -17.93
N ASN A 65 18.72 32.91 -18.41
CA ASN A 65 18.18 31.87 -17.50
C ASN A 65 19.32 31.22 -16.72
N ALA A 66 19.13 31.11 -15.42
CA ALA A 66 20.06 30.41 -14.55
C ALA A 66 20.10 28.92 -14.93
N LYS A 67 21.28 28.33 -14.87
CA LYS A 67 21.54 26.92 -15.18
C LYS A 67 22.07 26.21 -13.96
N THR A 68 21.78 24.91 -13.88
CA THR A 68 22.40 24.01 -12.92
C THR A 68 23.40 23.10 -13.61
N CYS A 69 24.29 22.47 -12.85
CA CYS A 69 25.29 21.56 -13.32
C CYS A 69 25.20 20.20 -12.61
N PHE A 70 25.82 19.19 -13.17
CA PHE A 70 25.78 17.81 -12.74
C PHE A 70 27.18 17.29 -12.45
N THR A 71 27.32 16.44 -11.44
CA THR A 71 28.56 15.73 -11.11
C THR A 71 28.45 14.26 -11.48
N PRO A 72 29.56 13.55 -11.73
CA PRO A 72 29.54 12.10 -11.98
C PRO A 72 28.84 11.33 -10.86
N ASP A 73 29.07 11.69 -9.59
CA ASP A 73 28.42 11.03 -8.43
C ASP A 73 26.91 11.17 -8.47
N MET A 74 26.38 12.34 -8.82
CA MET A 74 24.96 12.55 -9.01
C MET A 74 24.42 11.67 -10.12
N LEU A 75 25.12 11.56 -11.25
CA LEU A 75 24.69 10.76 -12.38
C LEU A 75 24.74 9.26 -12.10
N LEU A 76 25.74 8.79 -11.34
CA LEU A 76 25.80 7.41 -10.85
C LEU A 76 24.63 7.13 -9.89
N GLU A 77 24.30 8.06 -8.99
CA GLU A 77 23.11 7.96 -8.15
C GLU A 77 21.84 7.91 -9.00
N TYR A 78 21.80 8.59 -10.12
CA TYR A 78 20.68 8.61 -11.08
C TYR A 78 20.60 7.36 -11.94
N GLY A 79 21.49 6.40 -11.75
CA GLY A 79 21.51 5.12 -12.46
C GLY A 79 22.21 5.16 -13.83
N VAL A 80 23.01 6.18 -14.08
CA VAL A 80 23.87 6.20 -15.28
C VAL A 80 24.96 5.13 -15.13
N LYS A 81 25.22 4.37 -16.19
CA LYS A 81 26.25 3.32 -16.19
C LYS A 81 27.65 3.93 -16.05
N PRO A 82 28.53 3.38 -15.17
CA PRO A 82 29.91 3.90 -15.03
C PRO A 82 30.71 3.94 -16.32
N GLU A 83 30.45 3.02 -17.25
CA GLU A 83 31.16 2.89 -18.53
C GLU A 83 30.89 4.07 -19.49
N ILE A 84 29.83 4.86 -19.23
CA ILE A 84 29.52 6.04 -20.06
C ILE A 84 30.46 7.20 -19.79
N PHE A 85 31.02 7.26 -18.56
CA PHE A 85 32.01 8.29 -18.22
C PHE A 85 33.36 7.95 -18.85
N HIS A 86 33.63 8.47 -20.05
CA HIS A 86 34.94 8.32 -20.68
C HIS A 86 36.03 8.88 -19.75
N HIS A 87 37.03 8.11 -19.50
CA HIS A 87 38.35 8.21 -18.83
C HIS A 87 38.93 9.55 -18.35
N GLU A 88 38.20 10.64 -18.29
CA GLU A 88 38.64 11.91 -17.75
C GLU A 88 37.99 12.23 -16.37
N VAL A 89 37.89 11.23 -15.48
CA VAL A 89 37.69 11.50 -14.07
C VAL A 89 39.06 11.87 -13.46
N SER A 90 39.61 12.98 -13.93
CA SER A 90 40.62 13.72 -13.22
C SER A 90 40.02 14.16 -11.89
N SER A 91 40.78 14.02 -10.83
CA SER A 91 40.45 14.18 -9.40
C SER A 91 39.99 15.58 -8.94
N THR A 92 39.43 16.38 -9.83
CA THR A 92 38.79 17.65 -9.54
C THR A 92 37.28 17.50 -9.83
N PHE A 93 36.47 17.63 -8.80
CA PHE A 93 34.99 17.68 -8.83
C PHE A 93 34.51 18.85 -9.70
N THR A 94 34.61 18.73 -11.01
CA THR A 94 34.09 19.74 -11.92
C THR A 94 32.62 19.48 -12.20
N CYS A 95 31.77 20.40 -11.78
CA CYS A 95 30.36 20.45 -12.11
C CYS A 95 30.22 20.95 -13.56
N ASN A 96 29.64 20.13 -14.45
CA ASN A 96 29.47 20.42 -15.87
C ASN A 96 28.02 20.32 -16.32
N ASP A 97 27.76 20.84 -17.52
CA ASP A 97 26.47 20.64 -18.20
C ASP A 97 26.21 19.14 -18.43
N LEU A 98 24.95 18.73 -18.42
CA LEU A 98 24.54 17.32 -18.50
C LEU A 98 25.00 16.62 -19.80
N ASP A 99 24.93 17.32 -20.93
CA ASP A 99 25.33 16.85 -22.26
C ASP A 99 26.83 16.53 -22.40
N LYS A 100 27.65 17.17 -21.58
CA LYS A 100 29.08 16.87 -21.50
C LYS A 100 29.39 15.53 -20.83
N TRP A 101 28.50 15.09 -19.95
CA TRP A 101 28.64 13.81 -19.27
C TRP A 101 28.01 12.65 -20.02
N VAL A 102 26.83 12.91 -20.62
CA VAL A 102 26.04 11.92 -21.32
C VAL A 102 25.54 12.53 -22.62
N ASN A 103 26.02 12.04 -23.77
CA ASN A 103 25.59 12.50 -25.08
C ASN A 103 24.08 12.43 -25.22
N ASP A 104 23.47 13.46 -25.83
CA ASP A 104 22.03 13.61 -26.04
C ASP A 104 21.16 13.66 -24.75
N ALA A 105 21.76 13.80 -23.56
CA ALA A 105 21.02 14.04 -22.35
C ALA A 105 20.70 15.53 -22.18
N PHE A 106 19.52 15.84 -21.69
CA PHE A 106 19.09 17.20 -21.39
C PHE A 106 18.17 17.24 -20.18
N TYR A 107 17.97 18.42 -19.61
CA TYR A 107 17.04 18.62 -18.53
C TYR A 107 16.09 19.77 -18.81
N GLN A 108 14.92 19.73 -18.17
CA GLN A 108 13.93 20.80 -18.19
C GLN A 108 13.47 21.09 -16.76
N PHE A 109 13.51 22.36 -16.35
CA PHE A 109 13.03 22.80 -15.05
C PHE A 109 11.68 23.49 -15.18
N ASP A 110 10.64 22.92 -14.59
CA ASP A 110 9.33 23.53 -14.44
C ASP A 110 9.30 24.29 -13.10
N THR A 111 9.44 25.60 -13.18
CA THR A 111 9.46 26.48 -12.00
C THR A 111 8.12 26.53 -11.28
N SER A 112 7.00 26.28 -11.99
CA SER A 112 5.65 26.32 -11.40
C SER A 112 5.36 25.11 -10.52
N ARG A 113 5.99 23.97 -10.84
CA ARG A 113 5.85 22.70 -10.10
C ARG A 113 7.05 22.34 -9.24
N LEU A 114 8.12 23.14 -9.28
CA LEU A 114 9.40 22.83 -8.67
C LEU A 114 9.90 21.43 -9.07
N ARG A 115 9.78 21.13 -10.37
CA ARG A 115 10.08 19.83 -10.95
C ARG A 115 11.22 19.91 -11.96
N LEU A 116 12.20 19.03 -11.82
CA LEU A 116 13.32 18.87 -12.74
C LEU A 116 13.17 17.55 -13.50
N ASP A 117 12.83 17.64 -14.78
CA ASP A 117 12.80 16.49 -15.69
C ASP A 117 14.15 16.35 -16.39
N ILE A 118 14.82 15.23 -16.18
CA ILE A 118 16.10 14.87 -16.78
C ILE A 118 15.83 13.75 -17.79
N SER A 119 16.16 14.01 -19.05
CA SER A 119 16.10 13.01 -20.11
C SER A 119 17.50 12.46 -20.37
N ILE A 120 17.67 11.15 -20.16
CA ILE A 120 18.91 10.42 -20.38
C ILE A 120 18.64 9.29 -21.36
N PRO A 121 19.46 9.10 -22.42
CA PRO A 121 19.31 7.96 -23.33
C PRO A 121 19.28 6.63 -22.56
N GLN A 122 18.35 5.74 -22.90
CA GLN A 122 18.18 4.46 -22.19
C GLN A 122 19.42 3.57 -22.23
N VAL A 123 20.22 3.68 -23.28
CA VAL A 123 21.49 2.95 -23.42
C VAL A 123 22.49 3.34 -22.31
N ALA A 124 22.42 4.57 -21.83
CA ALA A 124 23.26 5.11 -20.78
C ALA A 124 22.77 4.77 -19.35
N LEU A 125 21.54 4.32 -19.20
CA LEU A 125 20.95 3.98 -17.90
C LEU A 125 21.04 2.48 -17.59
N GLN A 126 21.17 2.16 -16.30
CA GLN A 126 20.96 0.81 -15.80
C GLN A 126 19.48 0.45 -15.96
N LYS A 127 19.19 -0.74 -16.49
CA LYS A 127 17.81 -1.21 -16.67
C LYS A 127 17.26 -1.70 -15.32
N ASN A 128 16.32 -0.97 -14.76
CA ASN A 128 15.59 -1.35 -13.54
C ASN A 128 14.20 -1.88 -13.91
N ALA A 129 13.70 -2.84 -13.11
CA ALA A 129 12.35 -3.37 -13.26
C ALA A 129 11.29 -2.30 -12.93
N GLN A 130 10.13 -2.36 -13.60
CA GLN A 130 9.05 -1.40 -13.35
C GLN A 130 8.54 -1.51 -11.91
N GLY A 131 8.37 -0.34 -11.27
CA GLY A 131 8.03 -0.27 -9.84
C GLY A 131 9.21 -0.53 -8.90
N TYR A 132 10.43 -0.55 -9.43
CA TYR A 132 11.64 -0.59 -8.61
C TYR A 132 11.78 0.69 -7.79
N VAL A 133 12.04 0.53 -6.52
CA VAL A 133 12.43 1.60 -5.61
C VAL A 133 13.80 1.24 -5.07
N ASP A 134 14.78 2.10 -5.28
CA ASP A 134 16.15 1.86 -4.82
C ASP A 134 16.14 1.64 -3.29
N PRO A 135 16.73 0.56 -2.77
CA PRO A 135 16.81 0.30 -1.33
C PRO A 135 17.47 1.41 -0.51
N ARG A 136 18.27 2.29 -1.14
CA ARG A 136 18.84 3.47 -0.50
C ARG A 136 17.80 4.54 -0.16
N LEU A 137 16.67 4.55 -0.86
CA LEU A 137 15.52 5.42 -0.60
C LEU A 137 14.54 4.83 0.42
N TRP A 138 14.74 3.59 0.85
CA TRP A 138 13.88 2.97 1.84
C TRP A 138 14.14 3.57 3.22
N ASP A 139 13.06 4.07 3.83
CA ASP A 139 13.10 4.73 5.13
C ASP A 139 12.88 3.71 6.25
N ARG A 140 13.90 3.54 7.10
CA ARG A 140 13.85 2.64 8.28
C ARG A 140 12.93 3.16 9.37
N GLY A 141 12.54 4.44 9.29
CA GLY A 141 11.74 5.10 10.29
C GLY A 141 12.54 5.57 11.49
N ILE A 142 11.82 6.02 12.51
CA ILE A 142 12.36 6.53 13.77
C ILE A 142 12.27 5.48 14.88
N ASN A 143 13.09 5.66 15.93
CA ASN A 143 12.93 4.90 17.16
C ASN A 143 11.62 5.34 17.85
N ALA A 144 10.69 4.42 18.02
CA ALA A 144 9.39 4.69 18.60
C ALA A 144 8.74 3.42 19.10
N ALA A 145 7.82 3.55 20.04
CA ALA A 145 6.96 2.47 20.51
C ALA A 145 5.51 2.75 20.13
N PHE A 146 4.73 1.70 19.97
CA PHE A 146 3.29 1.84 19.80
C PHE A 146 2.51 0.78 20.58
N PHE A 147 1.29 1.13 20.93
CA PHE A 147 0.28 0.25 21.47
C PHE A 147 -1.00 0.44 20.63
N ALA A 148 -1.40 -0.57 19.88
CA ALA A 148 -2.64 -0.57 19.14
C ALA A 148 -3.64 -1.53 19.79
N TYR A 149 -4.89 -1.14 19.82
CA TYR A 149 -5.93 -1.90 20.50
C TYR A 149 -7.21 -1.97 19.66
N ASN A 150 -7.91 -3.09 19.84
CA ASN A 150 -9.29 -3.28 19.43
C ASN A 150 -10.03 -3.83 20.66
N ALA A 151 -10.86 -3.02 21.28
CA ALA A 151 -11.59 -3.39 22.46
C ALA A 151 -13.09 -3.39 22.18
N SER A 152 -13.79 -4.41 22.67
CA SER A 152 -15.25 -4.48 22.64
C SER A 152 -15.78 -4.95 23.97
N ALA A 153 -16.89 -4.37 24.39
CA ALA A 153 -17.67 -4.84 25.51
C ALA A 153 -19.12 -5.01 25.05
N TYR A 154 -19.71 -6.13 25.37
CA TYR A 154 -21.08 -6.39 25.02
C TYR A 154 -21.82 -7.11 26.16
N ARG A 155 -23.09 -6.73 26.30
CA ARG A 155 -24.06 -7.31 27.20
C ARG A 155 -25.13 -7.97 26.37
N ILE A 156 -25.45 -9.21 26.71
CA ILE A 156 -26.56 -9.95 26.13
C ILE A 156 -27.49 -10.38 27.24
N VAL A 157 -28.77 -10.07 27.07
CA VAL A 157 -29.85 -10.59 27.88
C VAL A 157 -30.69 -11.50 27.01
N ASN A 158 -30.72 -12.80 27.29
CA ASN A 158 -31.50 -13.80 26.55
C ASN A 158 -32.43 -14.54 27.53
N ASN A 159 -33.76 -14.43 27.37
CA ASN A 159 -34.74 -15.06 28.21
C ASN A 159 -34.49 -14.84 29.75
N ASN A 160 -34.18 -13.61 30.17
CA ASN A 160 -33.77 -13.19 31.52
C ASN A 160 -32.37 -13.67 31.96
N HIS A 161 -31.59 -14.33 31.13
CA HIS A 161 -30.20 -14.68 31.44
C HIS A 161 -29.27 -13.58 30.91
N GLU A 162 -28.54 -12.96 31.80
CA GLU A 162 -27.61 -11.90 31.47
C GLU A 162 -26.18 -12.43 31.39
N THR A 163 -25.50 -12.16 30.28
CA THR A 163 -24.09 -12.42 30.08
C THR A 163 -23.37 -11.16 29.66
N ASN A 164 -22.24 -10.88 30.31
CA ASN A 164 -21.38 -9.74 30.00
C ASN A 164 -20.03 -10.25 29.49
N HIS A 165 -19.57 -9.69 28.40
CA HIS A 165 -18.32 -10.05 27.81
C HIS A 165 -17.48 -8.80 27.51
N ALA A 166 -16.18 -8.90 27.70
CA ALA A 166 -15.24 -7.91 27.21
C ALA A 166 -14.08 -8.61 26.50
N PHE A 167 -13.63 -8.01 25.43
CA PHE A 167 -12.52 -8.47 24.62
C PHE A 167 -11.59 -7.31 24.33
N MET A 168 -10.27 -7.54 24.39
CA MET A 168 -9.29 -6.57 23.93
C MET A 168 -8.15 -7.28 23.20
N GLY A 169 -8.11 -7.12 21.91
CA GLY A 169 -6.94 -7.46 21.09
C GLY A 169 -5.89 -6.37 21.21
N THR A 170 -4.64 -6.74 21.43
CA THR A 170 -3.51 -5.83 21.58
C THR A 170 -2.41 -6.13 20.59
N ASN A 171 -1.80 -5.06 20.03
CA ASN A 171 -0.61 -5.13 19.21
C ASN A 171 0.38 -4.09 19.73
N VAL A 172 1.45 -4.54 20.36
CA VAL A 172 2.51 -3.70 20.94
C VAL A 172 3.75 -3.82 20.08
N GLY A 173 4.36 -2.70 19.75
CA GLY A 173 5.58 -2.66 18.99
C GLY A 173 6.59 -1.67 19.51
N LEU A 174 7.86 -2.03 19.35
CA LEU A 174 8.99 -1.16 19.62
C LEU A 174 9.97 -1.25 18.46
N ASN A 175 10.25 -0.13 17.83
CA ASN A 175 11.26 0.01 16.78
C ASN A 175 12.51 0.63 17.39
N LEU A 176 13.62 -0.10 17.34
CA LEU A 176 14.93 0.37 17.79
C LEU A 176 15.94 0.10 16.66
N TYR A 177 16.44 1.16 16.03
CA TYR A 177 17.30 1.07 14.85
C TYR A 177 16.67 0.20 13.75
N ASP A 178 17.31 -0.94 13.42
CA ASP A 178 16.85 -1.89 12.38
C ASP A 178 15.97 -3.01 12.94
N TRP A 179 15.80 -3.09 14.27
CA TRP A 179 15.04 -4.14 14.92
C TRP A 179 13.62 -3.69 15.25
N GLN A 180 12.69 -4.59 15.03
CA GLN A 180 11.28 -4.41 15.33
C GLN A 180 10.85 -5.51 16.31
N LEU A 181 10.57 -5.11 17.55
CA LEU A 181 9.99 -5.98 18.56
C LEU A 181 8.47 -5.89 18.47
N ARG A 182 7.80 -7.01 18.45
CA ARG A 182 6.33 -7.09 18.31
C ARG A 182 5.77 -8.08 19.32
N HIS A 183 4.66 -7.70 19.90
CA HIS A 183 3.84 -8.56 20.75
C HIS A 183 2.37 -8.40 20.38
N THR A 184 1.70 -9.50 20.06
CA THR A 184 0.26 -9.54 19.86
C THR A 184 -0.38 -10.51 20.82
N GLY A 185 -1.47 -10.11 21.40
CA GLY A 185 -2.21 -10.92 22.33
C GLY A 185 -3.66 -10.49 22.43
N GLN A 186 -4.44 -11.25 23.16
CA GLN A 186 -5.85 -10.97 23.37
C GLN A 186 -6.21 -11.24 24.83
N TRP A 187 -6.94 -10.30 25.40
CA TRP A 187 -7.58 -10.43 26.70
C TRP A 187 -9.06 -10.70 26.48
N LYS A 188 -9.60 -11.67 27.23
CA LYS A 188 -11.02 -12.02 27.25
C LYS A 188 -11.50 -12.02 28.71
N TRP A 189 -12.65 -11.43 28.91
CA TRP A 189 -13.37 -11.46 30.18
C TRP A 189 -14.82 -11.84 29.91
N GLN A 190 -15.37 -12.70 30.76
CA GLN A 190 -16.72 -13.21 30.64
C GLN A 190 -17.31 -13.37 32.05
N ASP A 191 -18.52 -12.90 32.24
CA ASP A 191 -19.30 -13.02 33.47
C ASP A 191 -20.66 -13.65 33.15
N HIS A 192 -20.92 -14.80 33.73
CA HIS A 192 -22.18 -15.52 33.63
C HIS A 192 -22.86 -15.45 35.00
N ASN A 193 -23.90 -14.62 35.13
CA ASN A 193 -24.57 -14.37 36.42
C ASN A 193 -25.14 -15.62 37.07
N GLU A 194 -25.47 -16.69 36.36
CA GLU A 194 -26.06 -17.91 36.88
C GLU A 194 -25.06 -18.89 37.47
N ILE A 195 -23.87 -18.98 36.90
CA ILE A 195 -22.85 -19.97 37.30
C ILE A 195 -21.88 -19.34 38.30
N GLN A 196 -22.00 -18.04 38.61
CA GLN A 196 -21.07 -17.23 39.44
C GLN A 196 -19.60 -17.35 39.05
N GLU A 197 -19.33 -17.79 37.82
CA GLU A 197 -17.98 -18.01 37.34
C GLU A 197 -17.55 -16.82 36.45
N LYS A 198 -16.63 -16.02 37.00
CA LYS A 198 -15.96 -14.95 36.23
C LYS A 198 -14.67 -15.50 35.65
N VAL A 199 -14.61 -15.55 34.34
CA VAL A 199 -13.41 -16.02 33.64
C VAL A 199 -12.69 -14.82 33.02
N SER A 200 -11.43 -14.65 33.40
CA SER A 200 -10.53 -13.67 32.78
C SER A 200 -9.27 -14.36 32.32
N SER A 201 -8.94 -14.24 31.05
CA SER A 201 -7.76 -14.85 30.49
C SER A 201 -7.05 -13.92 29.51
N TYR A 202 -5.73 -14.00 29.51
CA TYR A 202 -4.88 -13.38 28.52
C TYR A 202 -4.12 -14.44 27.73
N THR A 203 -4.22 -14.39 26.41
CA THR A 203 -3.52 -15.30 25.49
C THR A 203 -2.52 -14.51 24.66
N SER A 204 -1.23 -14.85 24.75
CA SER A 204 -0.17 -14.34 23.90
C SER A 204 -0.17 -15.11 22.58
N ASN A 205 -0.41 -14.40 21.46
CA ASN A 205 -0.39 -14.99 20.13
C ASN A 205 1.04 -15.07 19.60
N ASN A 206 1.73 -13.92 19.51
CA ASN A 206 3.09 -13.82 18.98
C ASN A 206 3.92 -12.86 19.83
N THR A 207 5.20 -13.19 20.01
CA THR A 207 6.19 -12.29 20.61
C THR A 207 7.52 -12.50 19.90
N TYR A 208 7.92 -11.56 19.07
CA TYR A 208 9.09 -11.74 18.23
C TYR A 208 9.86 -10.44 18.00
N ALA A 209 11.13 -10.60 17.65
CA ALA A 209 11.99 -9.58 17.09
C ALA A 209 12.21 -9.87 15.60
N GLN A 210 12.14 -8.85 14.76
CA GLN A 210 12.29 -8.98 13.32
C GLN A 210 13.27 -7.96 12.78
N LYS A 211 14.08 -8.37 11.77
CA LYS A 211 15.01 -7.50 11.05
C LYS A 211 15.02 -7.85 9.57
N ALA A 212 14.90 -6.83 8.73
CA ALA A 212 14.98 -6.95 7.28
C ALA A 212 16.43 -6.91 6.77
N PHE A 213 16.73 -7.75 5.77
CA PHE A 213 18.01 -7.81 5.07
C PHE A 213 17.79 -7.56 3.56
N PRO A 214 17.78 -6.28 3.11
CA PRO A 214 17.45 -5.94 1.72
C PRO A 214 18.35 -6.60 0.67
N LYS A 215 19.63 -6.76 0.95
CA LYS A 215 20.59 -7.41 0.03
C LYS A 215 20.23 -8.86 -0.30
N LEU A 216 19.53 -9.54 0.61
CA LEU A 216 19.08 -10.92 0.46
C LEU A 216 17.58 -11.03 0.15
N ASN A 217 16.88 -9.90 0.06
CA ASN A 217 15.41 -9.83 0.00
C ASN A 217 14.75 -10.70 1.07
N SER A 218 15.24 -10.63 2.31
CA SER A 218 14.88 -11.56 3.38
C SER A 218 14.62 -10.85 4.69
N VAL A 219 13.90 -11.57 5.55
CA VAL A 219 13.60 -11.16 6.92
C VAL A 219 14.04 -12.27 7.86
N VAL A 220 14.71 -11.90 8.95
CA VAL A 220 15.01 -12.76 10.10
C VAL A 220 14.01 -12.47 11.21
N THR A 221 13.39 -13.50 11.74
CA THR A 221 12.44 -13.45 12.85
C THR A 221 12.92 -14.31 14.00
N LEU A 222 12.97 -13.76 15.21
CA LEU A 222 13.41 -14.41 16.44
C LEU A 222 12.29 -14.39 17.48
N GLY A 223 11.88 -15.51 18.02
CA GLY A 223 10.84 -15.61 19.06
C GLY A 223 9.65 -16.46 18.66
N ASP A 224 8.46 -16.10 19.14
CA ASP A 224 7.20 -16.82 18.89
C ASP A 224 6.54 -16.29 17.62
N TYR A 225 6.46 -17.12 16.58
CA TYR A 225 5.88 -16.77 15.29
C TYR A 225 5.33 -18.00 14.57
N PHE A 226 4.90 -17.85 13.31
CA PHE A 226 4.39 -18.93 12.46
C PHE A 226 5.28 -19.15 11.24
N THR A 227 5.41 -20.41 10.82
CA THR A 227 6.05 -20.73 9.54
C THR A 227 5.13 -20.36 8.37
N ASN A 228 5.71 -20.14 7.18
CA ASN A 228 4.91 -19.84 5.98
C ASN A 228 4.08 -21.08 5.57
N ASN A 229 2.88 -20.88 5.02
CA ASN A 229 1.93 -21.95 4.63
C ASN A 229 1.96 -22.35 3.14
N ASN A 230 3.05 -22.09 2.41
CA ASN A 230 3.07 -22.30 0.95
C ASN A 230 2.94 -23.78 0.54
N PHE A 231 3.73 -24.67 1.16
CA PHE A 231 3.78 -26.10 0.82
C PHE A 231 3.30 -27.00 1.96
N PHE A 232 3.69 -26.66 3.17
CA PHE A 232 3.22 -27.27 4.39
C PHE A 232 2.29 -26.30 5.11
N ASP A 233 1.42 -26.82 5.96
CA ASP A 233 0.58 -26.00 6.84
C ASP A 233 1.45 -25.09 7.71
N ALA A 234 0.93 -23.90 8.07
CA ALA A 234 1.61 -23.02 9.00
C ALA A 234 1.71 -23.67 10.39
N LEU A 235 2.88 -23.64 10.97
CA LEU A 235 3.16 -24.18 12.29
C LEU A 235 3.60 -23.05 13.22
N PRO A 236 3.01 -22.96 14.43
CA PRO A 236 3.50 -22.05 15.45
C PRO A 236 4.82 -22.57 16.02
N TYR A 237 5.79 -21.68 16.16
CA TYR A 237 7.12 -22.03 16.70
C TYR A 237 7.65 -20.96 17.63
N ARG A 238 8.59 -21.37 18.51
CA ARG A 238 9.47 -20.49 19.27
C ARG A 238 10.91 -20.76 18.85
N GLY A 239 11.53 -19.82 18.18
CA GLY A 239 12.88 -20.02 17.64
C GLY A 239 13.31 -18.96 16.67
N ILE A 240 14.02 -19.39 15.63
CA ILE A 240 14.58 -18.53 14.59
C ILE A 240 14.02 -18.94 13.24
N ASN A 241 13.63 -17.96 12.45
CA ASN A 241 13.26 -18.12 11.04
C ASN A 241 14.01 -17.11 10.18
N ILE A 242 14.51 -17.55 9.04
CA ILE A 242 14.94 -16.71 7.94
C ILE A 242 14.09 -17.05 6.72
N SER A 243 13.46 -16.05 6.11
CA SER A 243 12.62 -16.25 4.93
C SER A 243 12.74 -15.11 3.93
N SER A 244 12.58 -15.43 2.64
CA SER A 244 12.45 -14.41 1.60
C SER A 244 11.19 -13.57 1.83
N ASP A 245 11.29 -12.26 1.57
CA ASP A 245 10.18 -11.30 1.65
C ASP A 245 9.95 -10.66 0.28
N ASP A 246 8.91 -11.15 -0.40
CA ASP A 246 8.56 -10.68 -1.74
C ASP A 246 8.15 -9.21 -1.77
N ARG A 247 7.74 -8.60 -0.65
CA ARG A 247 7.41 -7.18 -0.56
C ARG A 247 8.59 -6.28 -0.94
N MET A 248 9.83 -6.78 -0.79
CA MET A 248 11.07 -6.08 -1.19
C MET A 248 11.30 -6.09 -2.70
N LEU A 249 10.61 -6.95 -3.46
CA LEU A 249 10.75 -7.03 -4.91
C LEU A 249 9.91 -5.95 -5.59
N PRO A 250 10.33 -5.41 -6.74
CA PRO A 250 9.52 -4.50 -7.55
C PRO A 250 8.14 -5.08 -7.88
N ASN A 251 7.13 -4.22 -8.06
CA ASN A 251 5.77 -4.68 -8.36
C ASN A 251 5.71 -5.56 -9.61
N SER A 252 6.46 -5.21 -10.65
CA SER A 252 6.54 -6.00 -11.88
C SER A 252 7.17 -7.39 -11.66
N MET A 253 7.90 -7.60 -10.56
CA MET A 253 8.52 -8.89 -10.23
C MET A 253 7.71 -9.72 -9.24
N LEU A 254 6.64 -9.17 -8.67
CA LEU A 254 5.72 -9.92 -7.81
C LEU A 254 4.89 -10.90 -8.63
N GLY A 255 4.82 -12.15 -8.19
CA GLY A 255 4.11 -13.19 -8.91
C GLY A 255 4.83 -13.66 -10.18
N TYR A 256 4.20 -14.61 -10.86
CA TYR A 256 4.73 -15.16 -12.11
C TYR A 256 4.34 -14.28 -13.30
N ALA A 257 5.31 -13.98 -14.15
CA ALA A 257 5.13 -13.57 -15.54
C ALA A 257 6.29 -14.13 -16.38
N PRO A 258 6.05 -14.57 -17.63
CA PRO A 258 7.08 -15.14 -18.46
C PRO A 258 8.12 -14.09 -18.84
N GLN A 259 9.36 -14.50 -18.94
CA GLN A 259 10.44 -13.71 -19.46
C GLN A 259 10.36 -13.72 -21.00
N ILE A 260 10.38 -12.53 -21.61
CA ILE A 260 10.31 -12.37 -23.07
C ILE A 260 11.72 -12.20 -23.61
N ARG A 261 12.12 -13.02 -24.56
CA ARG A 261 13.39 -12.90 -25.28
C ARG A 261 13.11 -12.72 -26.75
N GLY A 262 13.85 -11.81 -27.38
CA GLY A 262 13.73 -11.53 -28.80
C GLY A 262 15.03 -10.99 -29.38
N TYR A 263 15.00 -10.72 -30.66
CA TYR A 263 16.13 -10.15 -31.41
C TYR A 263 15.61 -8.97 -32.23
N ALA A 264 16.22 -7.80 -32.05
CA ALA A 264 15.94 -6.60 -32.81
C ALA A 264 17.05 -6.35 -33.83
N LYS A 265 16.68 -6.08 -35.08
CA LYS A 265 17.64 -5.78 -36.13
C LYS A 265 18.14 -4.34 -36.06
N THR A 266 17.29 -3.45 -35.57
CA THR A 266 17.56 -2.00 -35.44
C THR A 266 17.18 -1.56 -34.03
N ASN A 267 17.25 -0.25 -33.73
CA ASN A 267 16.60 0.30 -32.52
C ASN A 267 15.10 0.13 -32.68
N ALA A 268 14.53 -0.81 -31.97
CA ALA A 268 13.15 -1.23 -32.18
C ALA A 268 12.27 -0.90 -30.97
N LYS A 269 11.00 -0.55 -31.25
CA LYS A 269 9.97 -0.48 -30.24
C LYS A 269 9.34 -1.87 -30.05
N VAL A 270 9.34 -2.38 -28.84
CA VAL A 270 8.71 -3.65 -28.48
C VAL A 270 7.42 -3.39 -27.71
N GLU A 271 6.31 -3.90 -28.21
CA GLU A 271 5.00 -3.88 -27.55
C GLU A 271 4.61 -5.30 -27.14
N VAL A 272 4.11 -5.43 -25.91
CA VAL A 272 3.54 -6.67 -25.40
C VAL A 272 2.06 -6.43 -25.14
N ARG A 273 1.22 -7.21 -25.79
CA ARG A 273 -0.24 -7.14 -25.65
C ARG A 273 -0.80 -8.44 -25.11
N GLN A 274 -1.81 -8.31 -24.25
CA GLN A 274 -2.59 -9.43 -23.77
C GLN A 274 -4.07 -9.16 -24.07
N GLN A 275 -4.73 -10.08 -24.78
CA GLN A 275 -6.14 -9.90 -25.19
C GLN A 275 -6.38 -8.56 -25.91
N GLY A 276 -5.44 -8.14 -26.76
CA GLY A 276 -5.50 -6.87 -27.49
C GLY A 276 -5.07 -5.64 -26.68
N ASN A 277 -5.04 -5.69 -25.35
CA ASN A 277 -4.62 -4.58 -24.49
C ASN A 277 -3.10 -4.48 -24.41
N LEU A 278 -2.57 -3.29 -24.55
CA LEU A 278 -1.15 -3.00 -24.34
C LEU A 278 -0.83 -3.05 -22.85
N ILE A 279 0.01 -4.03 -22.44
CA ILE A 279 0.40 -4.22 -21.04
C ILE A 279 1.84 -3.78 -20.76
N TYR A 280 2.68 -3.73 -21.79
CA TYR A 280 4.07 -3.31 -21.67
C TYR A 280 4.59 -2.75 -22.98
N GLN A 281 5.41 -1.70 -22.92
CA GLN A 281 6.11 -1.14 -24.05
C GLN A 281 7.52 -0.71 -23.63
N THR A 282 8.50 -1.02 -24.46
CA THR A 282 9.91 -0.59 -24.27
C THR A 282 10.59 -0.38 -25.60
N THR A 283 11.73 0.30 -25.59
CA THR A 283 12.64 0.41 -26.73
C THR A 283 13.87 -0.44 -26.46
N VAL A 284 14.32 -1.18 -27.46
CA VAL A 284 15.50 -2.05 -27.40
C VAL A 284 16.52 -1.65 -28.46
N THR A 285 17.79 -1.84 -28.16
CA THR A 285 18.90 -1.64 -29.09
C THR A 285 19.03 -2.84 -30.03
N PRO A 286 19.74 -2.71 -31.18
CA PRO A 286 20.03 -3.84 -32.05
C PRO A 286 20.72 -4.98 -31.30
N GLY A 287 20.28 -6.21 -31.58
CA GLY A 287 20.79 -7.41 -30.91
C GLY A 287 19.72 -8.16 -30.12
N SER A 288 20.17 -9.12 -29.32
CA SER A 288 19.28 -9.87 -28.42
C SER A 288 18.82 -9.01 -27.25
N PHE A 289 17.54 -9.09 -26.93
CA PHE A 289 16.97 -8.41 -25.76
C PHE A 289 16.19 -9.38 -24.87
N GLU A 290 16.04 -9.00 -23.60
CA GLU A 290 15.29 -9.73 -22.60
C GLU A 290 14.39 -8.76 -21.80
N ILE A 291 13.09 -9.05 -21.70
CA ILE A 291 12.14 -8.37 -20.85
C ILE A 291 11.77 -9.32 -19.71
N ASN A 292 12.14 -8.98 -18.49
CA ASN A 292 11.94 -9.78 -17.27
C ASN A 292 11.18 -9.04 -16.17
N ASP A 293 10.67 -7.86 -16.49
CA ASP A 293 10.00 -6.95 -15.55
C ASP A 293 8.53 -6.68 -15.93
N LEU A 294 7.92 -7.61 -16.67
CA LEU A 294 6.49 -7.53 -16.99
C LEU A 294 5.65 -7.65 -15.72
N TYR A 295 4.66 -6.76 -15.56
CA TYR A 295 3.69 -6.90 -14.47
C TYR A 295 2.90 -8.20 -14.59
N PRO A 296 2.64 -8.92 -13.47
CA PRO A 296 1.71 -10.04 -13.50
C PRO A 296 0.30 -9.50 -13.77
N THR A 297 -0.25 -9.83 -14.92
CA THR A 297 -1.54 -9.29 -15.39
C THR A 297 -2.74 -10.20 -15.09
N GLY A 298 -2.55 -11.19 -14.23
CA GLY A 298 -3.58 -12.18 -13.91
C GLY A 298 -3.36 -13.52 -14.60
N PHE A 299 -4.39 -14.31 -14.64
CA PHE A 299 -4.31 -15.73 -14.91
C PHE A 299 -4.73 -16.06 -16.34
N GLY A 300 -3.78 -16.46 -17.16
CA GLY A 300 -4.07 -17.11 -18.45
C GLY A 300 -4.14 -16.18 -19.68
N GLY A 301 -3.93 -16.77 -20.82
CA GLY A 301 -3.92 -16.14 -22.14
C GLY A 301 -2.55 -16.19 -22.81
N GLU A 302 -2.44 -15.57 -23.98
CA GLU A 302 -1.18 -15.42 -24.71
C GLU A 302 -0.70 -13.98 -24.65
N LEU A 303 0.60 -13.80 -24.47
CA LEU A 303 1.27 -12.52 -24.66
C LEU A 303 1.67 -12.39 -26.14
N GLN A 304 1.09 -11.43 -26.82
CA GLN A 304 1.46 -11.10 -28.20
C GLN A 304 2.59 -10.07 -28.15
N VAL A 305 3.74 -10.42 -28.66
CA VAL A 305 4.91 -9.55 -28.75
C VAL A 305 5.05 -9.04 -30.17
N SER A 306 5.13 -7.73 -30.34
CA SER A 306 5.36 -7.07 -31.63
C SER A 306 6.61 -6.21 -31.53
N ILE A 307 7.59 -6.46 -32.41
CA ILE A 307 8.82 -5.68 -32.54
C ILE A 307 8.66 -4.80 -33.78
N TYR A 308 8.63 -3.50 -33.56
CA TYR A 308 8.55 -2.50 -34.62
C TYR A 308 9.96 -1.97 -34.89
N GLU A 309 10.53 -2.40 -35.97
CA GLU A 309 11.87 -1.99 -36.42
C GLU A 309 11.86 -0.58 -37.02
N THR A 310 12.94 0.14 -36.92
CA THR A 310 13.07 1.49 -37.49
C THR A 310 12.91 1.52 -39.05
N ASN A 311 13.19 0.39 -39.72
CA ASN A 311 12.98 0.25 -41.14
C ASN A 311 11.54 -0.06 -41.57
N GLY A 312 10.59 -0.10 -40.60
CA GLY A 312 9.17 -0.41 -40.81
C GLY A 312 8.82 -1.90 -40.80
N GLU A 313 9.78 -2.80 -40.64
CA GLU A 313 9.52 -4.24 -40.49
C GLU A 313 8.87 -4.49 -39.12
N ILE A 314 7.89 -5.40 -39.08
CA ILE A 314 7.20 -5.79 -37.84
C ILE A 314 7.35 -7.29 -37.65
N GLN A 315 8.06 -7.69 -36.60
CA GLN A 315 8.14 -9.08 -36.19
C GLN A 315 7.10 -9.36 -35.09
N LYS A 316 6.38 -10.48 -35.18
CA LYS A 316 5.35 -10.88 -34.20
C LYS A 316 5.54 -12.31 -33.75
N PHE A 317 5.43 -12.55 -32.46
CA PHE A 317 5.36 -13.89 -31.86
C PHE A 317 4.50 -13.88 -30.62
N SER A 318 4.08 -15.07 -30.15
CA SER A 318 3.28 -15.21 -28.93
C SER A 318 3.97 -16.07 -27.89
N ILE A 319 3.71 -15.77 -26.61
CA ILE A 319 4.22 -16.52 -25.46
C ILE A 319 3.02 -16.93 -24.60
N PRO A 320 2.85 -18.23 -24.31
CA PRO A 320 1.77 -18.68 -23.44
C PRO A 320 2.01 -18.14 -22.02
N TYR A 321 0.94 -17.64 -21.39
CA TYR A 321 0.96 -17.11 -20.04
C TYR A 321 -0.11 -17.75 -19.18
N ALA A 322 0.29 -18.55 -18.21
CA ALA A 322 -0.56 -19.12 -17.18
C ALA A 322 0.21 -19.17 -15.86
N SER A 323 -0.46 -18.97 -14.74
CA SER A 323 0.17 -18.93 -13.43
C SER A 323 -0.62 -19.72 -12.38
N VAL A 324 0.08 -20.45 -11.55
CA VAL A 324 -0.39 -20.99 -10.26
C VAL A 324 0.45 -20.35 -9.14
N ILE A 325 -0.04 -20.45 -7.90
CA ILE A 325 0.62 -19.82 -6.73
C ILE A 325 2.09 -20.25 -6.60
N GLU A 326 2.40 -21.48 -7.00
CA GLU A 326 3.74 -22.07 -6.92
C GLU A 326 4.67 -21.60 -8.04
N MET A 327 4.21 -20.91 -9.07
CA MET A 327 5.10 -20.47 -10.15
C MET A 327 5.91 -19.23 -9.79
N LEU A 328 7.19 -19.27 -10.17
CA LEU A 328 8.15 -18.16 -10.05
C LEU A 328 8.73 -17.78 -11.41
N ARG A 329 9.15 -16.54 -11.55
CA ARG A 329 9.93 -16.07 -12.70
C ARG A 329 11.26 -16.83 -12.83
N PRO A 330 11.81 -16.96 -14.03
CA PRO A 330 13.13 -17.54 -14.24
C PRO A 330 14.19 -16.90 -13.34
N LYS A 331 15.05 -17.73 -12.77
CA LYS A 331 16.16 -17.35 -11.87
C LYS A 331 15.75 -16.81 -10.50
N MET A 332 14.46 -16.54 -10.24
CA MET A 332 13.99 -16.15 -8.90
C MET A 332 13.92 -17.35 -7.99
N SER A 333 14.21 -17.13 -6.71
CA SER A 333 14.10 -18.12 -5.66
C SER A 333 13.34 -17.58 -4.46
N ARG A 334 12.56 -18.44 -3.81
CA ARG A 334 11.97 -18.22 -2.48
C ARG A 334 12.49 -19.29 -1.54
N TYR A 335 12.78 -18.91 -0.32
CA TYR A 335 13.24 -19.84 0.69
C TYR A 335 12.72 -19.47 2.08
N SER A 336 12.65 -20.46 2.94
CA SER A 336 12.37 -20.30 4.36
C SER A 336 13.06 -21.39 5.14
N PHE A 337 13.75 -21.04 6.22
CA PHE A 337 14.34 -21.99 7.15
C PHE A 337 13.97 -21.62 8.57
N THR A 338 13.41 -22.55 9.30
CA THR A 338 12.95 -22.40 10.69
C THR A 338 13.64 -23.43 11.57
N LEU A 339 14.15 -22.97 12.71
CA LEU A 339 14.72 -23.80 13.78
C LEU A 339 14.17 -23.31 15.13
N GLY A 340 13.56 -24.19 15.91
CA GLY A 340 13.01 -23.84 17.21
C GLY A 340 12.19 -24.98 17.81
N HIS A 341 11.33 -24.64 18.74
CA HIS A 341 10.36 -25.56 19.34
C HIS A 341 8.96 -25.30 18.77
N PHE A 342 8.22 -26.36 18.50
CA PHE A 342 6.79 -26.27 18.23
C PHE A 342 6.05 -25.67 19.45
N ARG A 343 5.08 -24.79 19.23
CA ARG A 343 4.34 -24.10 20.29
C ARG A 343 2.89 -23.86 19.88
N ASP A 344 2.00 -24.74 20.26
CA ASP A 344 0.54 -24.58 20.08
C ASP A 344 -0.10 -24.42 21.46
N ALA A 345 -1.09 -23.54 21.60
CA ALA A 345 -1.77 -23.25 22.88
C ALA A 345 -2.59 -24.47 23.39
N ASN A 346 -3.02 -25.32 22.47
CA ASN A 346 -3.89 -26.47 22.76
C ASN A 346 -3.11 -27.79 22.81
N ILE A 347 -1.79 -27.78 22.71
CA ILE A 347 -0.92 -28.98 22.71
C ILE A 347 0.19 -28.76 23.73
N ASN A 348 0.32 -29.67 24.69
CA ASN A 348 1.32 -29.56 25.75
C ASN A 348 2.73 -29.91 25.28
N LEU A 349 2.85 -30.79 24.29
CA LEU A 349 4.13 -31.19 23.72
C LEU A 349 4.78 -30.05 22.94
N LYS A 350 6.08 -29.87 23.16
CA LYS A 350 6.90 -28.81 22.52
C LYS A 350 8.17 -29.38 21.90
N PRO A 351 8.06 -30.31 20.93
CA PRO A 351 9.24 -30.92 20.32
C PRO A 351 10.08 -29.89 19.58
N TRP A 352 11.37 -30.20 19.35
CA TRP A 352 12.20 -29.46 18.42
C TRP A 352 11.60 -29.50 17.01
N LEU A 353 11.62 -28.39 16.34
CA LEU A 353 11.10 -28.21 14.97
C LEU A 353 12.23 -27.70 14.08
N VAL A 354 12.50 -28.43 13.02
CA VAL A 354 13.34 -27.99 11.90
C VAL A 354 12.47 -28.02 10.64
N GLN A 355 12.37 -26.90 9.93
CA GLN A 355 11.65 -26.84 8.67
C GLN A 355 12.46 -26.05 7.63
N GLY A 356 12.61 -26.61 6.44
CA GLY A 356 13.22 -25.95 5.29
C GLY A 356 12.32 -26.00 4.08
N LYS A 357 12.26 -24.90 3.33
CA LYS A 357 11.52 -24.78 2.06
C LYS A 357 12.39 -24.03 1.06
N TYR A 358 12.42 -24.53 -0.17
CA TYR A 358 13.13 -23.88 -1.28
C TYR A 358 12.33 -24.02 -2.57
N GLN A 359 12.23 -22.94 -3.30
CA GLN A 359 11.51 -22.85 -4.57
C GLN A 359 12.34 -22.03 -5.56
N ARG A 360 12.40 -22.47 -6.85
CA ARG A 360 13.15 -21.78 -7.88
C ARG A 360 12.45 -21.87 -9.23
N GLY A 361 12.30 -20.72 -9.88
CA GLY A 361 11.93 -20.63 -11.29
C GLY A 361 13.12 -21.03 -12.16
N ILE A 362 12.99 -22.14 -12.87
CA ILE A 362 14.03 -22.71 -13.76
C ILE A 362 14.02 -21.97 -15.10
N ASN A 363 12.84 -21.89 -15.70
CA ASN A 363 12.59 -21.19 -16.96
C ASN A 363 11.13 -20.69 -17.01
N ASN A 364 10.66 -20.21 -18.15
CA ASN A 364 9.28 -19.70 -18.32
C ASN A 364 8.20 -20.78 -18.17
N TYR A 365 8.54 -22.05 -18.22
CA TYR A 365 7.59 -23.16 -18.23
C TYR A 365 7.65 -23.99 -16.96
N LEU A 366 8.75 -23.90 -16.19
CA LEU A 366 9.03 -24.78 -15.08
C LEU A 366 9.50 -24.03 -13.84
N THR A 367 8.82 -24.25 -12.73
CA THR A 367 9.29 -23.94 -11.39
C THR A 367 9.36 -25.23 -10.58
N SER A 368 10.49 -25.51 -9.92
CA SER A 368 10.63 -26.65 -9.02
C SER A 368 10.71 -26.20 -7.58
N TYR A 369 10.19 -27.01 -6.67
CA TYR A 369 10.20 -26.72 -5.25
C TYR A 369 10.36 -27.98 -4.41
N THR A 370 10.92 -27.81 -3.23
CA THR A 370 11.15 -28.86 -2.26
C THR A 370 11.00 -28.33 -0.84
N GLY A 371 10.71 -29.22 0.08
CA GLY A 371 10.62 -28.87 1.49
C GLY A 371 10.85 -30.08 2.39
N PHE A 372 11.25 -29.82 3.61
CA PHE A 372 11.34 -30.84 4.65
C PHE A 372 10.86 -30.27 5.99
N GLN A 373 10.35 -31.17 6.84
CA GLN A 373 9.97 -30.90 8.23
C GLN A 373 10.48 -32.05 9.08
N ALA A 374 11.03 -31.76 10.24
CA ALA A 374 11.49 -32.80 11.19
C ALA A 374 11.26 -32.36 12.63
N THR A 375 10.90 -33.31 13.45
CA THR A 375 10.93 -33.29 14.92
C THR A 375 11.59 -34.59 15.41
N GLU A 376 11.76 -34.77 16.73
CA GLU A 376 12.34 -36.02 17.28
C GLU A 376 11.62 -37.28 16.76
N ASN A 377 10.30 -37.22 16.55
CA ASN A 377 9.47 -38.40 16.25
C ASN A 377 8.67 -38.25 14.94
N TYR A 378 9.00 -37.24 14.12
CA TYR A 378 8.34 -37.02 12.84
C TYR A 378 9.31 -36.47 11.83
N GLN A 379 9.21 -36.96 10.61
CA GLN A 379 9.91 -36.38 9.46
C GLN A 379 9.04 -36.45 8.22
N SER A 380 9.11 -35.39 7.41
CA SER A 380 8.48 -35.38 6.10
C SER A 380 9.34 -34.67 5.08
N PHE A 381 9.23 -35.13 3.84
CA PHE A 381 9.91 -34.56 2.69
C PHE A 381 8.91 -34.35 1.55
N LEU A 382 8.96 -33.16 0.93
CA LEU A 382 8.12 -32.76 -0.19
C LEU A 382 8.98 -32.42 -1.40
N ILE A 383 8.56 -32.89 -2.57
CA ILE A 383 9.10 -32.48 -3.86
C ILE A 383 7.93 -32.15 -4.80
N GLY A 384 8.07 -31.09 -5.57
CA GLY A 384 7.04 -30.66 -6.52
C GLY A 384 7.56 -29.81 -7.65
N SER A 385 6.71 -29.67 -8.65
CA SER A 385 6.96 -28.81 -9.81
C SER A 385 5.67 -28.17 -10.32
N ALA A 386 5.78 -26.95 -10.80
CA ALA A 386 4.71 -26.21 -11.44
C ALA A 386 5.10 -25.91 -12.90
N PHE A 387 4.13 -26.11 -13.79
CA PHE A 387 4.30 -26.00 -15.23
C PHE A 387 3.33 -24.97 -15.82
N ALA A 388 3.83 -24.02 -16.61
CA ALA A 388 3.04 -23.19 -17.48
C ALA A 388 2.86 -23.91 -18.82
N THR A 389 1.61 -24.24 -19.17
CA THR A 389 1.27 -24.94 -20.40
C THR A 389 0.29 -24.13 -21.25
N PRO A 390 0.14 -24.40 -22.55
CA PRO A 390 -0.87 -23.75 -23.38
C PRO A 390 -2.32 -24.00 -22.90
N ILE A 391 -2.55 -25.09 -22.17
CA ILE A 391 -3.88 -25.44 -21.64
C ILE A 391 -4.12 -24.92 -20.21
N GLY A 392 -3.18 -24.19 -19.61
CA GLY A 392 -3.25 -23.63 -18.25
C GLY A 392 -2.01 -23.92 -17.43
N ALA A 393 -2.00 -23.47 -16.21
CA ALA A 393 -0.93 -23.76 -15.25
C ALA A 393 -1.30 -24.96 -14.39
N ILE A 394 -0.37 -25.87 -14.24
CA ILE A 394 -0.54 -27.14 -13.51
C ILE A 394 0.59 -27.23 -12.49
N SER A 395 0.29 -27.60 -11.26
CA SER A 395 1.34 -28.00 -10.30
C SER A 395 1.04 -29.39 -9.74
N PHE A 396 2.10 -30.14 -9.53
CA PHE A 396 2.05 -31.45 -8.89
C PHE A 396 3.13 -31.55 -7.84
N ASP A 397 2.76 -32.05 -6.66
CA ASP A 397 3.73 -32.38 -5.60
C ASP A 397 3.38 -33.68 -4.88
N ALA A 398 4.43 -34.28 -4.33
CA ALA A 398 4.34 -35.48 -3.52
C ALA A 398 5.07 -35.23 -2.19
N THR A 399 4.41 -35.55 -1.10
CA THR A 399 4.95 -35.49 0.26
C THR A 399 4.98 -36.90 0.86
N GLN A 400 6.10 -37.31 1.44
CA GLN A 400 6.21 -38.50 2.22
C GLN A 400 6.41 -38.13 3.69
N SER A 401 5.66 -38.74 4.61
CA SER A 401 5.81 -38.55 6.05
C SER A 401 6.11 -39.88 6.75
N SER A 402 6.79 -39.79 7.88
CA SER A 402 7.06 -40.87 8.82
C SER A 402 6.85 -40.36 10.24
N ALA A 403 5.95 -40.94 10.99
CA ALA A 403 5.60 -40.61 12.38
C ALA A 403 5.81 -41.78 13.31
N GLU A 404 6.57 -41.58 14.38
CA GLU A 404 6.87 -42.62 15.39
C GLU A 404 6.03 -42.39 16.65
N PHE A 405 5.45 -43.49 17.19
CA PHE A 405 4.63 -43.49 18.39
C PHE A 405 5.15 -44.60 19.36
N GLU A 406 5.06 -44.37 20.66
CA GLU A 406 5.65 -45.26 21.67
C GLU A 406 5.00 -46.65 21.69
N GLN A 407 3.70 -46.74 21.43
CA GLN A 407 2.93 -48.01 21.54
C GLN A 407 2.35 -48.49 20.19
N LYS A 408 2.74 -47.88 19.08
CA LYS A 408 2.22 -48.23 17.74
C LYS A 408 3.37 -48.34 16.74
N PRO A 409 3.22 -49.12 15.66
CA PRO A 409 4.20 -49.11 14.59
C PRO A 409 4.37 -47.74 13.99
N THR A 410 5.57 -47.45 13.47
CA THR A 410 5.84 -46.22 12.72
C THR A 410 4.89 -46.12 11.53
N LEU A 411 4.12 -45.02 11.48
CA LEU A 411 3.21 -44.76 10.38
C LEU A 411 3.98 -44.05 9.24
N LYS A 412 4.05 -44.70 8.08
CA LYS A 412 4.66 -44.16 6.87
C LYS A 412 3.59 -43.94 5.81
N GLY A 413 3.42 -42.68 5.36
CA GLY A 413 2.40 -42.38 4.39
C GLY A 413 2.86 -41.37 3.34
N ARG A 414 2.05 -41.23 2.30
CA ARG A 414 2.27 -40.30 1.18
C ARG A 414 1.05 -39.42 0.92
N SER A 415 1.29 -38.21 0.50
CA SER A 415 0.25 -37.30 0.04
C SER A 415 0.63 -36.75 -1.33
N TYR A 416 -0.33 -36.70 -2.24
CA TYR A 416 -0.18 -36.17 -3.59
C TYR A 416 -1.12 -35.03 -3.79
N ARG A 417 -0.65 -33.89 -4.32
CA ARG A 417 -1.48 -32.71 -4.63
C ARG A 417 -1.33 -32.36 -6.10
N LEU A 418 -2.45 -32.13 -6.75
CA LEU A 418 -2.54 -31.62 -8.12
C LEU A 418 -3.33 -30.31 -8.07
N SER A 419 -2.79 -29.23 -8.64
CA SER A 419 -3.51 -27.97 -8.75
C SER A 419 -3.51 -27.50 -10.20
N TYR A 420 -4.63 -26.86 -10.60
CA TYR A 420 -4.83 -26.36 -11.94
C TYR A 420 -5.45 -24.96 -11.90
N ASN A 421 -5.01 -24.10 -12.82
CA ASN A 421 -5.52 -22.75 -12.97
C ASN A 421 -5.57 -22.36 -14.45
N ARG A 422 -6.67 -21.74 -14.91
CA ARG A 422 -6.78 -21.21 -16.25
C ARG A 422 -7.87 -20.14 -16.39
N LEU A 423 -7.58 -19.13 -17.22
CA LEU A 423 -8.57 -18.22 -17.77
C LEU A 423 -8.94 -18.68 -19.21
N PHE A 424 -10.19 -19.01 -19.45
CA PHE A 424 -10.75 -19.31 -20.76
C PHE A 424 -11.30 -18.02 -21.37
N THR A 425 -10.48 -17.34 -22.12
CA THR A 425 -10.80 -16.03 -22.70
C THR A 425 -12.04 -16.01 -23.58
N PRO A 426 -12.27 -17.01 -24.48
CA PRO A 426 -13.44 -16.99 -25.38
C PRO A 426 -14.78 -16.99 -24.64
N THR A 427 -14.83 -17.60 -23.47
CA THR A 427 -16.03 -17.70 -22.65
C THR A 427 -16.01 -16.79 -21.42
N ASN A 428 -14.92 -16.05 -21.21
CA ASN A 428 -14.69 -15.25 -19.99
C ASN A 428 -14.83 -16.07 -18.70
N THR A 429 -14.39 -17.34 -18.74
CA THR A 429 -14.42 -18.26 -17.61
C THR A 429 -13.08 -18.22 -16.89
N ASN A 430 -13.08 -17.86 -15.63
CA ASN A 430 -11.89 -17.87 -14.78
C ASN A 430 -11.96 -19.00 -13.76
N LEU A 431 -11.24 -20.09 -14.05
CA LEU A 431 -10.98 -21.15 -13.08
C LEU A 431 -9.73 -20.77 -12.27
N THR A 432 -9.95 -20.06 -11.16
CA THR A 432 -8.87 -19.51 -10.34
C THR A 432 -8.07 -20.60 -9.64
N LEU A 433 -8.75 -21.65 -9.18
CA LEU A 433 -8.12 -22.77 -8.48
C LEU A 433 -9.00 -24.03 -8.64
N ALA A 434 -8.37 -25.13 -9.04
CA ALA A 434 -8.90 -26.47 -8.82
C ALA A 434 -7.75 -27.29 -8.22
N THR A 435 -7.89 -27.71 -6.98
CA THR A 435 -6.87 -28.48 -6.26
C THR A 435 -7.46 -29.78 -5.79
N TYR A 436 -6.77 -30.86 -6.05
CA TYR A 436 -7.08 -32.17 -5.52
C TYR A 436 -5.88 -32.75 -4.77
N ARG A 437 -6.11 -33.15 -3.53
CA ARG A 437 -5.12 -33.83 -2.69
C ARG A 437 -5.63 -35.22 -2.34
N TYR A 438 -4.79 -36.19 -2.48
CA TYR A 438 -4.99 -37.55 -1.99
C TYR A 438 -3.88 -37.95 -1.04
N SER A 439 -4.23 -38.51 0.12
CA SER A 439 -3.30 -38.99 1.12
C SER A 439 -3.58 -40.46 1.44
N THR A 440 -2.54 -41.28 1.58
CA THR A 440 -2.66 -42.66 2.03
C THR A 440 -3.06 -42.70 3.51
N GLU A 441 -3.63 -43.79 3.98
CA GLU A 441 -4.16 -44.00 5.34
C GLU A 441 -3.16 -43.68 6.47
N ASN A 442 -1.88 -44.00 6.23
CA ASN A 442 -0.80 -43.78 7.20
C ASN A 442 -0.10 -42.41 7.05
N TYR A 443 -0.60 -41.55 6.17
CA TYR A 443 -0.06 -40.19 6.06
C TYR A 443 -0.59 -39.32 7.21
N LEU A 444 0.33 -38.64 7.90
CA LEU A 444 0.00 -37.66 8.93
C LEU A 444 0.70 -36.32 8.60
N LYS A 445 0.03 -35.24 8.87
CA LYS A 445 0.66 -33.93 8.95
C LYS A 445 1.43 -33.81 10.26
N LEU A 446 2.43 -32.91 10.31
CA LEU A 446 3.27 -32.79 11.52
C LEU A 446 2.44 -32.39 12.75
N ARG A 447 1.54 -31.40 12.64
CA ARG A 447 0.69 -30.96 13.75
C ARG A 447 -0.19 -32.10 14.27
N ASP A 448 -0.78 -32.89 13.36
CA ASP A 448 -1.65 -34.03 13.73
C ASP A 448 -0.85 -35.12 14.45
N SER A 449 0.39 -35.38 14.01
CA SER A 449 1.28 -36.30 14.68
C SER A 449 1.61 -35.89 16.12
N ILE A 450 1.90 -34.59 16.34
CA ILE A 450 2.17 -34.06 17.69
C ILE A 450 0.90 -34.12 18.54
N LEU A 451 -0.27 -33.76 18.00
CA LEU A 451 -1.55 -33.80 18.70
C LEU A 451 -1.91 -35.24 19.14
N ILE A 452 -1.78 -36.23 18.24
CA ILE A 452 -2.04 -37.64 18.57
C ILE A 452 -1.14 -38.07 19.71
N ARG A 453 0.15 -37.72 19.73
CA ARG A 453 1.06 -38.06 20.81
C ARG A 453 0.72 -37.36 22.12
N ASP A 454 0.32 -36.08 22.07
CA ASP A 454 -0.11 -35.35 23.26
C ASP A 454 -1.36 -35.94 23.89
N LEU A 455 -2.36 -36.33 23.08
CA LEU A 455 -3.55 -37.03 23.56
C LEU A 455 -3.21 -38.41 24.17
N GLN A 456 -2.31 -39.17 23.55
CA GLN A 456 -1.85 -40.46 24.07
C GLN A 456 -1.15 -40.32 25.44
N GLN A 457 -0.36 -39.27 25.67
CA GLN A 457 0.26 -39.00 26.98
C GLN A 457 -0.74 -38.62 28.06
N GLN A 458 -1.91 -38.13 27.65
CA GLN A 458 -3.02 -37.78 28.56
C GLN A 458 -4.04 -38.89 28.72
N ASP A 459 -3.80 -40.09 28.18
CA ASP A 459 -4.74 -41.23 28.13
C ASP A 459 -6.09 -40.88 27.46
N ILE A 460 -6.09 -39.88 26.54
CA ILE A 460 -7.26 -39.49 25.78
C ILE A 460 -7.28 -40.24 24.44
N ASP A 461 -8.47 -40.66 24.01
CA ASP A 461 -8.64 -41.31 22.71
C ASP A 461 -8.20 -40.42 21.55
N SER A 462 -7.16 -40.85 20.87
CA SER A 462 -6.60 -40.17 19.70
C SER A 462 -7.37 -40.47 18.40
N PHE A 463 -8.43 -41.30 18.45
CA PHE A 463 -9.22 -41.64 17.25
C PHE A 463 -10.04 -40.45 16.72
N SER A 464 -10.31 -39.47 17.56
CA SER A 464 -10.99 -38.21 17.19
C SER A 464 -10.22 -37.33 16.20
N VAL A 465 -8.89 -37.52 16.05
CA VAL A 465 -8.09 -36.81 15.08
C VAL A 465 -8.34 -37.35 13.67
N GLY A 466 -9.02 -36.58 12.85
CA GLY A 466 -9.39 -36.94 11.48
C GLY A 466 -8.17 -37.15 10.58
N LYS A 467 -7.97 -38.36 10.05
CA LYS A 467 -6.93 -38.66 9.07
C LYS A 467 -7.43 -38.31 7.66
N GLN A 468 -6.99 -37.21 7.12
CA GLN A 468 -7.44 -36.75 5.79
C GLN A 468 -7.10 -37.75 4.68
N LYS A 469 -8.13 -38.21 3.95
CA LYS A 469 -8.02 -39.09 2.79
C LYS A 469 -7.92 -38.32 1.48
N SER A 470 -8.89 -37.47 1.23
CA SER A 470 -8.90 -36.65 0.02
C SER A 470 -9.50 -35.29 0.31
N GLU A 471 -9.03 -34.32 -0.41
CA GLU A 471 -9.51 -32.94 -0.39
C GLU A 471 -9.62 -32.45 -1.82
N PHE A 472 -10.77 -31.87 -2.15
CA PHE A 472 -10.99 -31.17 -3.39
C PHE A 472 -11.44 -29.74 -3.10
N GLN A 473 -10.83 -28.78 -3.75
CA GLN A 473 -11.20 -27.37 -3.66
C GLN A 473 -11.36 -26.80 -5.05
N ILE A 474 -12.38 -25.96 -5.26
CA ILE A 474 -12.64 -25.27 -6.51
C ILE A 474 -13.07 -23.84 -6.29
N THR A 475 -12.56 -22.93 -7.12
CA THR A 475 -13.03 -21.55 -7.25
C THR A 475 -13.13 -21.21 -8.71
N LEU A 476 -14.37 -21.03 -9.19
CA LEU A 476 -14.72 -20.73 -10.57
C LEU A 476 -15.53 -19.44 -10.63
N ASN A 477 -15.17 -18.54 -11.54
CA ASN A 477 -15.97 -17.37 -11.88
C ASN A 477 -16.23 -17.35 -13.38
N GLN A 478 -17.49 -17.14 -13.76
CA GLN A 478 -17.98 -17.08 -15.13
C GLN A 478 -18.64 -15.72 -15.38
N GLY A 479 -17.94 -14.84 -16.10
CA GLY A 479 -18.56 -13.60 -16.60
C GLY A 479 -19.45 -13.88 -17.81
N LEU A 480 -20.66 -13.35 -17.78
CA LEU A 480 -21.58 -13.47 -18.93
C LEU A 480 -21.38 -12.32 -19.91
N PRO A 481 -21.57 -12.54 -21.23
CA PRO A 481 -21.47 -11.47 -22.23
C PRO A 481 -22.55 -10.39 -22.01
N ASN A 482 -22.33 -9.21 -22.59
CA ASN A 482 -23.29 -8.09 -22.60
C ASN A 482 -23.72 -7.62 -21.21
N GLN A 483 -22.82 -7.69 -20.19
CA GLN A 483 -23.11 -7.27 -18.81
C GLN A 483 -24.28 -8.04 -18.15
N TRP A 484 -24.49 -9.27 -18.54
CA TRP A 484 -25.52 -10.15 -17.95
C TRP A 484 -25.11 -10.69 -16.58
N GLY A 485 -24.02 -10.17 -15.98
CA GLY A 485 -23.57 -10.54 -14.65
C GLY A 485 -22.57 -11.68 -14.63
N ASN A 486 -22.40 -12.26 -13.44
CA ASN A 486 -21.41 -13.29 -13.16
C ASN A 486 -22.02 -14.46 -12.40
N PHE A 487 -21.67 -15.67 -12.81
CA PHE A 487 -21.81 -16.86 -11.96
C PHE A 487 -20.51 -17.13 -11.22
N TYR A 488 -20.63 -17.65 -10.02
CA TYR A 488 -19.49 -18.15 -9.27
C TYR A 488 -19.80 -19.48 -8.60
N LEU A 489 -18.77 -20.30 -8.45
CA LEU A 489 -18.79 -21.53 -7.68
C LEU A 489 -17.53 -21.56 -6.81
N VAL A 490 -17.74 -21.67 -5.51
CA VAL A 490 -16.67 -21.89 -4.53
C VAL A 490 -17.04 -23.10 -3.70
N GLY A 491 -16.11 -24.01 -3.48
CA GLY A 491 -16.40 -25.15 -2.64
C GLY A 491 -15.21 -25.99 -2.28
N SER A 492 -15.41 -26.81 -1.30
CA SER A 492 -14.47 -27.80 -0.83
C SER A 492 -15.17 -29.08 -0.40
N TRP A 493 -14.46 -30.18 -0.56
CA TRP A 493 -14.92 -31.49 -0.17
C TRP A 493 -13.75 -32.26 0.43
N ILE A 494 -13.86 -32.68 1.71
CA ILE A 494 -12.84 -33.39 2.46
C ILE A 494 -13.39 -34.71 2.97
N ASN A 495 -12.68 -35.80 2.69
CA ASN A 495 -12.95 -37.12 3.25
C ASN A 495 -11.85 -37.57 4.20
N TYR A 496 -12.20 -38.41 5.14
CA TYR A 496 -11.30 -38.97 6.14
C TYR A 496 -11.23 -40.51 6.04
N TRP A 497 -10.11 -41.13 6.53
CA TRP A 497 -9.94 -42.56 6.59
C TRP A 497 -10.63 -43.17 7.82
N ASN A 498 -10.56 -42.48 8.95
CA ASN A 498 -11.00 -42.96 10.25
C ASN A 498 -12.34 -42.37 10.72
N GLN A 499 -12.97 -41.56 9.91
CA GLN A 499 -14.27 -40.95 10.20
C GLN A 499 -15.20 -41.19 9.02
N PRO A 500 -16.46 -41.59 9.24
CA PRO A 500 -17.43 -41.73 8.15
C PRO A 500 -17.87 -40.39 7.59
N ASN A 501 -17.61 -39.36 8.33
CA ASN A 501 -18.07 -38.00 8.12
C ASN A 501 -17.31 -37.36 6.99
N ARG A 502 -18.04 -36.58 6.18
CA ARG A 502 -17.51 -35.77 5.10
C ARG A 502 -17.64 -34.32 5.51
N ASN A 503 -16.64 -33.53 5.26
CA ASN A 503 -16.79 -32.08 5.35
C ASN A 503 -16.98 -31.55 3.93
N GLN A 504 -18.18 -31.12 3.63
CA GLN A 504 -18.58 -30.66 2.30
C GLN A 504 -19.22 -29.30 2.41
N GLN A 505 -18.70 -28.36 1.67
CA GLN A 505 -19.25 -27.00 1.57
C GLN A 505 -19.16 -26.51 0.13
N PHE A 506 -20.29 -26.16 -0.46
CA PHE A 506 -20.34 -25.53 -1.77
C PHE A 506 -21.22 -24.30 -1.73
N GLN A 507 -20.78 -23.26 -2.38
CA GLN A 507 -21.54 -22.04 -2.62
C GLN A 507 -21.58 -21.80 -4.13
N PHE A 508 -22.77 -21.80 -4.69
CA PHE A 508 -23.04 -21.40 -6.06
C PHE A 508 -23.84 -20.11 -6.02
N GLY A 509 -23.51 -19.16 -6.89
CA GLY A 509 -24.26 -17.91 -6.93
C GLY A 509 -24.18 -17.21 -8.27
N TYR A 510 -25.14 -16.33 -8.46
CA TYR A 510 -25.24 -15.41 -9.57
C TYR A 510 -25.37 -14.00 -9.03
N SER A 511 -24.63 -13.04 -9.60
CA SER A 511 -24.73 -11.62 -9.26
C SER A 511 -24.77 -10.77 -10.52
N ASN A 512 -25.60 -9.72 -10.48
CA ASN A 512 -25.66 -8.74 -11.56
C ASN A 512 -26.04 -7.37 -11.00
N GLN A 513 -25.81 -6.34 -11.82
CA GLN A 513 -26.24 -4.97 -11.55
C GLN A 513 -27.10 -4.49 -12.73
N PHE A 514 -28.32 -4.08 -12.42
CA PHE A 514 -29.23 -3.44 -13.37
C PHE A 514 -29.42 -1.98 -12.95
N LYS A 515 -28.84 -1.04 -13.69
CA LYS A 515 -28.71 0.37 -13.29
C LYS A 515 -28.07 0.48 -11.91
N ASP A 516 -28.78 1.05 -10.94
CA ASP A 516 -28.31 1.23 -9.57
C ASP A 516 -28.66 0.05 -8.64
N LEU A 517 -29.48 -0.91 -9.11
CA LEU A 517 -29.87 -2.08 -8.36
C LEU A 517 -28.82 -3.20 -8.54
N THR A 518 -28.16 -3.58 -7.47
CA THR A 518 -27.35 -4.78 -7.41
C THR A 518 -28.19 -5.92 -6.82
N TYR A 519 -28.18 -7.07 -7.47
CA TYR A 519 -28.88 -8.25 -6.96
C TYR A 519 -28.01 -9.50 -7.07
N SER A 520 -28.16 -10.39 -6.10
CA SER A 520 -27.48 -11.68 -6.11
C SER A 520 -28.40 -12.78 -5.57
N ILE A 521 -28.28 -13.96 -6.18
CA ILE A 521 -28.93 -15.18 -5.74
C ILE A 521 -27.84 -16.19 -5.49
N SER A 522 -27.83 -16.82 -4.31
CA SER A 522 -26.88 -17.88 -3.98
C SER A 522 -27.53 -19.05 -3.26
N ALA A 523 -26.93 -20.21 -3.44
CA ALA A 523 -27.23 -21.43 -2.69
C ALA A 523 -25.92 -21.84 -1.98
N ILE A 524 -26.01 -22.06 -0.69
CA ILE A 524 -24.91 -22.51 0.15
C ILE A 524 -25.31 -23.86 0.74
N THR A 525 -24.58 -24.89 0.37
CA THR A 525 -24.78 -26.24 0.91
C THR A 525 -23.62 -26.58 1.84
N HIS A 526 -23.94 -27.00 3.04
CA HIS A 526 -22.94 -27.54 3.99
C HIS A 526 -23.50 -28.81 4.64
N GLU A 527 -22.62 -29.76 4.88
CA GLU A 527 -22.89 -30.96 5.62
C GLU A 527 -22.37 -30.76 7.05
N LEU A 528 -23.29 -30.66 8.00
CA LEU A 528 -22.98 -30.64 9.43
C LEU A 528 -23.12 -32.04 9.99
N ASP A 529 -22.02 -32.59 10.45
CA ASP A 529 -22.03 -33.86 11.15
C ASP A 529 -22.15 -33.59 12.63
N GLN A 530 -23.29 -33.95 13.20
CA GLN A 530 -23.48 -33.99 14.65
C GLN A 530 -23.43 -35.44 15.11
N GLU A 531 -22.57 -35.74 16.04
CA GLU A 531 -22.26 -37.09 16.58
C GLU A 531 -23.47 -37.95 17.05
N ASN A 532 -24.72 -37.40 17.07
CA ASN A 532 -25.88 -38.08 17.61
C ASN A 532 -27.22 -37.83 16.89
N GLN A 533 -27.27 -37.14 15.77
CA GLN A 533 -28.50 -36.97 14.99
C GLN A 533 -28.18 -36.98 13.49
N ASN A 534 -29.04 -37.61 12.71
CA ASN A 534 -28.98 -37.81 11.25
C ASN A 534 -28.15 -36.76 10.54
N SER A 535 -27.06 -37.19 9.88
CA SER A 535 -26.29 -36.33 8.95
C SER A 535 -27.25 -35.67 7.98
N GLY A 536 -27.47 -34.39 8.12
CA GLY A 536 -28.36 -33.61 7.29
C GLY A 536 -27.56 -32.71 6.34
N HIS A 537 -27.84 -32.78 5.05
CA HIS A 537 -27.48 -31.74 4.14
C HIS A 537 -28.39 -30.57 4.36
N GLU A 538 -27.82 -29.44 4.77
CA GLU A 538 -28.53 -28.18 4.85
C GLU A 538 -28.14 -27.32 3.64
N THR A 539 -29.14 -26.91 2.87
CA THR A 539 -28.91 -25.97 1.77
C THR A 539 -29.69 -24.67 2.05
N GLN A 540 -28.96 -23.59 2.19
CA GLN A 540 -29.55 -22.26 2.38
C GLN A 540 -29.58 -21.51 1.07
N TYR A 541 -30.75 -20.98 0.71
CA TYR A 541 -30.94 -20.10 -0.44
C TYR A 541 -30.98 -18.65 0.05
N LEU A 542 -30.24 -17.76 -0.64
CA LEU A 542 -30.16 -16.35 -0.29
C LEU A 542 -30.40 -15.49 -1.54
N LEU A 543 -31.39 -14.63 -1.48
CA LEU A 543 -31.59 -13.51 -2.40
C LEU A 543 -31.17 -12.22 -1.69
N SER A 544 -30.22 -11.47 -2.29
CA SER A 544 -29.81 -10.16 -1.79
C SER A 544 -30.07 -9.09 -2.84
N LEU A 545 -30.63 -7.97 -2.38
CA LEU A 545 -30.91 -6.78 -3.18
C LEU A 545 -30.27 -5.59 -2.51
N SER A 546 -29.60 -4.72 -3.27
CA SER A 546 -29.01 -3.49 -2.75
C SER A 546 -29.15 -2.36 -3.77
N PHE A 547 -29.59 -1.18 -3.33
CA PHE A 547 -29.67 0.01 -4.15
C PHE A 547 -29.34 1.26 -3.36
N PRO A 548 -28.52 2.18 -3.91
CA PRO A 548 -28.20 3.46 -3.32
C PRO A 548 -29.29 4.48 -3.65
N LEU A 549 -29.68 5.26 -2.65
CA LEU A 549 -30.48 6.47 -2.85
C LEU A 549 -29.66 7.70 -2.46
N GLN A 550 -29.65 8.69 -3.33
CA GLN A 550 -28.96 9.94 -3.08
C GLN A 550 -29.89 10.97 -2.43
N PHE A 551 -29.57 11.39 -1.22
CA PHE A 551 -30.24 12.45 -0.50
C PHE A 551 -29.31 13.66 -0.40
N LYS A 552 -29.45 14.64 -1.28
CA LYS A 552 -28.57 15.81 -1.38
C LYS A 552 -27.08 15.39 -1.58
N LYS A 553 -26.25 15.54 -0.55
CA LYS A 553 -24.82 15.18 -0.58
C LYS A 553 -24.52 13.79 0.03
N ASN A 554 -25.53 13.12 0.59
CA ASN A 554 -25.35 11.84 1.28
C ASN A 554 -25.98 10.71 0.47
N THR A 555 -25.30 9.58 0.41
CA THR A 555 -25.84 8.35 -0.17
C THR A 555 -26.31 7.44 0.96
N VAL A 556 -27.51 6.95 0.86
CA VAL A 556 -28.08 5.92 1.74
C VAL A 556 -28.26 4.66 0.91
N ASN A 557 -27.67 3.56 1.36
CA ASN A 557 -27.79 2.25 0.74
C ASN A 557 -28.93 1.49 1.42
N PHE A 558 -29.92 1.07 0.66
CA PHE A 558 -30.95 0.15 1.11
C PHE A 558 -30.55 -1.25 0.68
N ASN A 559 -30.67 -2.18 1.60
CA ASN A 559 -30.37 -3.60 1.38
C ASN A 559 -31.52 -4.46 1.90
N SER A 560 -31.83 -5.50 1.15
CA SER A 560 -32.76 -6.54 1.55
C SER A 560 -32.09 -7.89 1.35
N SER A 561 -32.24 -8.78 2.31
CA SER A 561 -31.83 -10.18 2.17
C SER A 561 -33.01 -11.09 2.55
N ILE A 562 -33.24 -12.13 1.74
CA ILE A 562 -34.32 -13.11 1.91
C ILE A 562 -33.67 -14.48 1.85
N SER A 563 -33.79 -15.22 2.93
CA SER A 563 -33.46 -16.64 3.00
C SER A 563 -34.72 -17.48 3.26
N GLU A 564 -34.55 -18.77 3.38
CA GLU A 564 -35.65 -19.68 3.71
C GLU A 564 -36.27 -19.31 5.06
N ASP A 565 -35.46 -19.05 6.06
CA ASP A 565 -35.86 -18.83 7.46
C ASP A 565 -35.90 -17.35 7.88
N SER A 566 -35.42 -16.41 7.06
CA SER A 566 -35.31 -15.01 7.47
C SER A 566 -35.49 -14.01 6.33
N ARG A 567 -36.01 -12.84 6.67
CA ARG A 567 -36.20 -11.69 5.78
C ARG A 567 -35.68 -10.45 6.48
N THR A 568 -34.66 -9.83 5.91
CA THR A 568 -34.03 -8.64 6.49
C THR A 568 -34.17 -7.46 5.54
N LEU A 569 -34.57 -6.33 6.11
CA LEU A 569 -34.52 -5.01 5.46
C LEU A 569 -33.57 -4.13 6.24
N GLY A 570 -32.64 -3.49 5.56
CA GLY A 570 -31.66 -2.63 6.17
C GLY A 570 -31.41 -1.36 5.38
N MET A 571 -30.88 -0.38 6.08
CA MET A 571 -30.34 0.83 5.49
C MET A 571 -29.01 1.19 6.15
N SER A 572 -28.09 1.76 5.36
CA SER A 572 -26.80 2.22 5.86
C SER A 572 -26.35 3.48 5.12
N GLY A 573 -25.53 4.30 5.75
CA GLY A 573 -25.04 5.51 5.11
C GLY A 573 -23.95 6.20 5.92
N TYR A 574 -23.50 7.36 5.37
CA TYR A 574 -22.46 8.19 5.95
C TYR A 574 -22.99 9.61 6.17
N ILE A 575 -22.62 10.21 7.30
CA ILE A 575 -22.82 11.62 7.56
C ILE A 575 -21.46 12.31 7.63
N GLY A 576 -21.17 13.08 6.61
CA GLY A 576 -19.82 13.64 6.41
C GLY A 576 -18.78 12.55 6.17
N ASN A 577 -17.57 12.73 6.72
CA ASN A 577 -16.45 11.78 6.53
C ASN A 577 -16.08 11.01 7.81
N ARG A 578 -16.92 11.09 8.85
CA ARG A 578 -16.58 10.61 10.19
C ARG A 578 -17.63 9.75 10.86
N PHE A 579 -18.86 9.75 10.40
CA PHE A 579 -19.93 9.00 11.03
C PHE A 579 -20.61 8.08 10.03
N ASP A 580 -20.55 6.77 10.32
CA ASP A 580 -21.28 5.74 9.63
C ASP A 580 -22.45 5.29 10.49
N TYR A 581 -23.57 4.99 9.87
CA TYR A 581 -24.72 4.43 10.58
C TYR A 581 -25.36 3.31 9.78
N GLY A 582 -26.02 2.41 10.50
CA GLY A 582 -26.79 1.32 9.94
C GLY A 582 -27.98 1.00 10.81
N SER A 583 -29.06 0.54 10.19
CA SER A 583 -30.18 -0.08 10.90
C SER A 583 -30.78 -1.19 10.05
N SER A 584 -31.28 -2.25 10.69
CA SER A 584 -31.98 -3.34 10.03
C SER A 584 -33.09 -3.92 10.89
N ILE A 585 -34.13 -4.36 10.22
CA ILE A 585 -35.21 -5.15 10.80
C ILE A 585 -35.18 -6.51 10.13
N SER A 586 -35.15 -7.56 10.94
CA SER A 586 -35.20 -8.95 10.48
C SER A 586 -36.42 -9.66 11.05
N TYR A 587 -37.09 -10.42 10.19
CA TYR A 587 -38.16 -11.34 10.57
C TYR A 587 -37.71 -12.77 10.34
N GLN A 588 -37.85 -13.64 11.33
CA GLN A 588 -37.58 -15.06 11.26
C GLN A 588 -38.89 -15.85 11.24
N ASP A 589 -38.92 -16.95 10.48
CA ASP A 589 -40.15 -17.76 10.33
C ASP A 589 -40.65 -18.39 11.64
N ALA A 590 -39.83 -18.47 12.67
CA ALA A 590 -40.23 -18.79 14.03
C ALA A 590 -41.10 -17.67 14.73
N GLY A 591 -41.47 -16.61 13.99
CA GLY A 591 -42.28 -15.50 14.49
C GLY A 591 -41.47 -14.44 15.22
N GLN A 592 -40.15 -14.52 15.25
CA GLN A 592 -39.29 -13.59 15.95
C GLN A 592 -38.93 -12.39 15.06
N THR A 593 -39.14 -11.19 15.57
CA THR A 593 -38.71 -9.96 14.93
C THR A 593 -37.54 -9.38 15.69
N SER A 594 -36.49 -8.92 14.97
CA SER A 594 -35.36 -8.23 15.57
C SER A 594 -35.09 -6.88 14.92
N LEU A 595 -34.76 -5.91 15.72
CA LEU A 595 -34.26 -4.58 15.31
C LEU A 595 -32.79 -4.45 15.69
N ASN A 596 -31.96 -4.03 14.73
CA ASN A 596 -30.57 -3.70 14.98
C ASN A 596 -30.26 -2.28 14.52
N ILE A 597 -29.55 -1.52 15.37
CA ILE A 597 -29.07 -0.17 15.07
C ILE A 597 -27.60 -0.11 15.44
N ASN A 598 -26.79 0.46 14.55
CA ASN A 598 -25.37 0.65 14.81
C ASN A 598 -24.90 2.00 14.29
N GLY A 599 -23.86 2.52 14.93
CA GLY A 599 -23.18 3.73 14.50
C GLY A 599 -21.71 3.68 14.86
N THR A 600 -20.87 4.24 13.98
CA THR A 600 -19.43 4.35 14.19
C THR A 600 -18.99 5.79 13.97
N TYR A 601 -18.27 6.35 14.92
CA TYR A 601 -17.74 7.71 14.84
C TYR A 601 -16.22 7.70 14.91
N ARG A 602 -15.58 8.23 13.85
CA ARG A 602 -14.14 8.34 13.73
C ARG A 602 -13.65 9.72 14.17
N THR A 603 -12.86 9.75 15.24
CA THR A 603 -12.16 10.94 15.70
C THR A 603 -10.73 10.95 15.13
N ASN A 604 -9.93 11.96 15.47
CA ASN A 604 -8.50 11.96 15.16
C ASN A 604 -7.67 11.05 16.10
N TYR A 605 -8.28 10.51 17.16
CA TYR A 605 -7.60 9.82 18.26
C TYR A 605 -8.03 8.35 18.39
N THR A 606 -9.28 8.07 18.13
CA THR A 606 -9.90 6.74 18.28
C THR A 606 -11.14 6.65 17.41
N THR A 607 -11.51 5.43 17.02
CA THR A 607 -12.78 5.12 16.39
C THR A 607 -13.68 4.46 17.43
N ILE A 608 -14.87 4.99 17.63
CA ILE A 608 -15.86 4.55 18.62
C ILE A 608 -17.07 4.01 17.85
N GLY A 609 -17.46 2.78 18.13
CA GLY A 609 -18.69 2.18 17.61
C GLY A 609 -19.62 1.81 18.74
N ALA A 610 -20.93 1.89 18.48
CA ALA A 610 -21.97 1.39 19.35
C ALA A 610 -23.02 0.66 18.51
N SER A 611 -23.56 -0.43 19.05
CA SER A 611 -24.70 -1.11 18.46
C SER A 611 -25.70 -1.56 19.52
N PHE A 612 -26.95 -1.58 19.11
CA PHE A 612 -28.07 -2.05 19.89
C PHE A 612 -28.89 -3.02 19.03
N GLY A 613 -29.18 -4.19 19.59
CA GLY A 613 -30.03 -5.20 18.99
C GLY A 613 -31.11 -5.63 19.95
N GLN A 614 -32.34 -5.77 19.48
CA GLN A 614 -33.47 -6.24 20.29
C GLN A 614 -34.34 -7.18 19.46
N SER A 615 -34.77 -8.25 20.10
CA SER A 615 -35.86 -9.14 19.63
C SER A 615 -36.79 -9.48 20.79
N ASP A 616 -37.76 -10.32 20.51
CA ASP A 616 -38.70 -10.82 21.56
C ASP A 616 -37.98 -11.65 22.63
N THR A 617 -36.86 -12.26 22.31
CA THR A 617 -36.14 -13.20 23.19
C THR A 617 -34.81 -12.67 23.68
N TYR A 618 -34.20 -11.70 22.99
CA TYR A 618 -32.89 -11.17 23.38
C TYR A 618 -32.80 -9.65 23.25
N GLN A 619 -31.92 -9.07 24.06
CA GLN A 619 -31.42 -7.72 23.94
C GLN A 619 -29.89 -7.76 23.94
N GLN A 620 -29.26 -7.04 23.04
CA GLN A 620 -27.81 -6.93 22.93
C GLN A 620 -27.38 -5.46 22.87
N GLU A 621 -26.42 -5.11 23.68
CA GLU A 621 -25.75 -3.81 23.68
C GLU A 621 -24.25 -4.03 23.47
N MET A 622 -23.65 -3.26 22.60
CA MET A 622 -22.22 -3.38 22.32
C MET A 622 -21.57 -2.01 22.15
N ILE A 623 -20.39 -1.87 22.70
CA ILE A 623 -19.49 -0.74 22.48
C ILE A 623 -18.17 -1.30 21.99
N ASN A 624 -17.60 -0.71 20.93
CA ASN A 624 -16.29 -1.03 20.42
C ASN A 624 -15.41 0.22 20.32
N LEU A 625 -14.12 0.02 20.57
CA LEU A 625 -13.10 1.06 20.55
C LEU A 625 -11.91 0.54 19.75
N ASN A 626 -11.49 1.29 18.73
CA ASN A 626 -10.27 1.00 17.96
C ASN A 626 -9.35 2.20 18.04
N GLY A 627 -8.04 1.94 18.14
CA GLY A 627 -7.09 3.03 18.14
C GLY A 627 -5.66 2.58 18.37
N SER A 628 -4.79 3.57 18.41
CA SER A 628 -3.37 3.38 18.68
C SER A 628 -2.79 4.57 19.45
N LEU A 629 -1.75 4.27 20.25
CA LEU A 629 -0.85 5.23 20.85
C LEU A 629 0.54 5.02 20.26
N VAL A 630 1.18 6.10 19.87
CA VAL A 630 2.56 6.07 19.33
C VAL A 630 3.42 7.00 20.18
N ALA A 631 4.40 6.43 20.87
CA ALA A 631 5.36 7.16 21.69
C ALA A 631 6.68 7.31 20.93
N HIS A 632 7.16 8.55 20.80
CA HIS A 632 8.43 8.88 20.16
C HIS A 632 9.15 9.99 20.92
N SER A 633 10.34 10.39 20.46
CA SER A 633 11.21 11.35 21.19
C SER A 633 10.57 12.71 21.51
N GLN A 634 9.47 13.08 20.83
CA GLN A 634 8.79 14.37 20.99
C GLN A 634 7.42 14.26 21.65
N GLY A 635 7.03 13.09 22.16
CA GLY A 635 5.77 12.89 22.88
C GLY A 635 4.97 11.66 22.51
N ILE A 636 3.73 11.65 22.92
CA ILE A 636 2.76 10.57 22.67
C ILE A 636 1.65 11.08 21.75
N LEU A 637 1.38 10.32 20.71
CA LEU A 637 0.34 10.60 19.71
C LEU A 637 -0.71 9.51 19.76
N PHE A 638 -1.96 9.90 19.51
CA PHE A 638 -3.08 8.99 19.36
C PHE A 638 -3.48 8.88 17.90
N GLY A 639 -3.85 7.69 17.44
CA GLY A 639 -4.36 7.40 16.11
C GLY A 639 -5.70 6.67 16.17
N PRO A 640 -6.59 6.88 15.19
CA PRO A 640 -7.94 6.32 15.21
C PRO A 640 -8.05 4.84 14.87
N ASP A 641 -6.97 4.23 14.41
CA ASP A 641 -6.96 2.85 13.90
C ASP A 641 -5.79 2.05 14.45
N GLN A 642 -5.84 0.75 14.20
CA GLN A 642 -4.69 -0.13 14.39
C GLN A 642 -3.59 0.23 13.40
N VAL A 643 -2.34 0.00 13.78
CA VAL A 643 -1.16 0.41 13.04
C VAL A 643 -0.29 -0.79 12.67
N GLN A 644 0.38 -0.67 11.51
CA GLN A 644 1.40 -1.64 11.06
C GLN A 644 2.65 -0.90 10.57
N THR A 645 2.70 -0.58 9.27
CA THR A 645 3.70 0.33 8.70
C THR A 645 3.06 1.71 8.65
N MET A 646 3.48 2.62 9.51
CA MET A 646 2.78 3.88 9.75
C MET A 646 3.62 5.11 9.44
N VAL A 647 2.94 6.23 9.25
CA VAL A 647 3.57 7.53 9.04
C VAL A 647 3.09 8.53 10.08
N LEU A 648 4.03 9.15 10.76
CA LEU A 648 3.79 10.32 11.60
C LEU A 648 3.96 11.56 10.73
N VAL A 649 2.88 12.24 10.42
CA VAL A 649 2.89 13.51 9.70
C VAL A 649 3.02 14.62 10.70
N TYR A 650 4.05 15.46 10.55
CA TYR A 650 4.27 16.64 11.40
C TYR A 650 4.18 17.91 10.56
N ALA A 651 3.26 18.78 10.90
CA ALA A 651 3.05 20.09 10.29
C ALA A 651 2.74 21.11 11.41
N PRO A 652 3.74 21.79 11.95
CA PRO A 652 3.55 22.67 13.10
C PRO A 652 2.55 23.77 12.77
N GLN A 653 1.62 24.05 13.72
CA GLN A 653 0.58 25.08 13.63
C GLN A 653 -0.46 24.87 12.52
N ALA A 654 -0.33 23.86 11.64
CA ALA A 654 -1.29 23.53 10.58
C ALA A 654 -2.51 22.72 11.09
N THR A 655 -2.95 22.98 12.33
CA THR A 655 -4.10 22.29 12.93
C THR A 655 -5.32 22.34 12.01
N GLY A 656 -5.92 21.17 11.75
CA GLY A 656 -7.07 21.05 10.87
C GLY A 656 -6.74 20.78 9.41
N ALA A 657 -5.48 20.94 8.97
CA ALA A 657 -5.05 20.51 7.63
C ALA A 657 -5.40 19.04 7.42
N ARG A 658 -6.05 18.73 6.28
CA ARG A 658 -6.50 17.35 6.00
C ARG A 658 -5.36 16.50 5.45
N VAL A 659 -5.24 15.30 5.95
CA VAL A 659 -4.29 14.32 5.40
C VAL A 659 -4.93 13.68 4.17
N GLY A 660 -4.28 13.82 3.01
CA GLY A 660 -4.75 13.22 1.77
C GLY A 660 -4.78 11.68 1.84
N ASN A 661 -5.71 11.07 1.09
CA ASN A 661 -5.92 9.62 1.01
C ASN A 661 -6.35 8.91 2.32
N THR A 662 -6.61 9.67 3.40
CA THR A 662 -7.10 9.11 4.67
C THR A 662 -8.35 9.88 5.10
N PRO A 663 -9.54 9.38 4.83
CA PRO A 663 -10.79 10.05 5.15
C PRO A 663 -10.89 10.36 6.66
N GLY A 664 -11.32 11.58 6.98
CA GLY A 664 -11.54 12.03 8.37
C GLY A 664 -10.28 12.35 9.17
N LEU A 665 -9.07 12.09 8.65
CA LEU A 665 -7.83 12.39 9.35
C LEU A 665 -7.36 13.83 9.07
N SER A 666 -6.98 14.54 10.12
CA SER A 666 -6.44 15.91 10.05
C SER A 666 -5.35 16.12 11.09
N ILE A 667 -4.53 17.13 10.87
CA ILE A 667 -3.48 17.56 11.81
C ILE A 667 -4.15 18.01 13.12
N ASN A 668 -3.68 17.47 14.23
CA ASN A 668 -4.16 17.77 15.56
C ASN A 668 -3.56 19.10 16.12
N LYS A 669 -3.96 19.49 17.34
CA LYS A 669 -3.45 20.70 17.99
C LYS A 669 -1.94 20.68 18.27
N GLN A 670 -1.34 19.50 18.35
CA GLN A 670 0.10 19.33 18.55
C GLN A 670 0.89 19.40 17.22
N GLY A 671 0.20 19.57 16.09
CA GLY A 671 0.80 19.59 14.76
C GLY A 671 1.02 18.21 14.15
N TYR A 672 0.39 17.15 14.64
CA TYR A 672 0.59 15.77 14.20
C TYR A 672 -0.67 15.12 13.65
N ALA A 673 -0.45 14.14 12.76
CA ALA A 673 -1.43 13.12 12.41
C ALA A 673 -0.72 11.77 12.24
N VAL A 674 -1.43 10.67 12.51
CA VAL A 674 -0.93 9.30 12.36
C VAL A 674 -1.65 8.63 11.21
N ILE A 675 -0.94 8.33 10.11
CA ILE A 675 -1.44 7.49 9.02
C ILE A 675 -1.17 6.04 9.43
N PRO A 676 -2.21 5.21 9.62
CA PRO A 676 -2.06 3.90 10.27
C PRO A 676 -1.40 2.86 9.37
N TYR A 677 -1.50 3.02 8.05
CA TYR A 677 -0.97 2.07 7.08
C TYR A 677 -0.48 2.75 5.81
N VAL A 678 0.71 2.38 5.38
CA VAL A 678 1.29 2.69 4.08
C VAL A 678 1.96 1.44 3.51
N THR A 679 2.08 1.36 2.19
CA THR A 679 2.64 0.19 1.53
C THR A 679 4.16 0.12 1.73
N PRO A 680 4.68 -0.94 2.37
CA PRO A 680 6.11 -1.06 2.60
C PRO A 680 6.89 -1.26 1.29
N TYR A 681 8.14 -0.76 1.26
CA TYR A 681 9.08 -0.84 0.14
C TYR A 681 8.55 -0.25 -1.18
N ARG A 682 7.51 0.60 -1.11
CA ARG A 682 6.88 1.30 -2.24
C ARG A 682 6.87 2.79 -1.98
N LEU A 683 6.85 3.56 -3.06
CA LEU A 683 6.62 4.99 -2.97
C LEU A 683 5.17 5.27 -2.57
N ASN A 684 5.00 5.93 -1.44
CA ASN A 684 3.73 6.40 -0.93
C ASN A 684 3.71 7.93 -1.00
N ASP A 685 2.66 8.48 -1.58
CA ASP A 685 2.43 9.92 -1.60
C ASP A 685 1.71 10.35 -0.33
N ILE A 686 2.37 11.14 0.50
CA ILE A 686 1.83 11.73 1.71
C ILE A 686 1.53 13.20 1.42
N SER A 687 0.26 13.57 1.41
CA SER A 687 -0.16 14.93 1.07
C SER A 687 -0.99 15.58 2.16
N LEU A 688 -0.88 16.90 2.26
CA LEU A 688 -1.69 17.75 3.12
C LEU A 688 -2.50 18.72 2.28
N ALA A 689 -3.80 18.77 2.52
CA ALA A 689 -4.68 19.79 1.96
C ALA A 689 -4.91 20.90 3.00
N PRO A 690 -4.78 22.18 2.61
CA PRO A 690 -4.88 23.30 3.55
C PRO A 690 -6.30 23.55 4.08
N GLN A 691 -7.29 22.82 3.61
CA GLN A 691 -8.68 22.93 4.06
C GLN A 691 -8.83 22.62 5.55
N GLY A 692 -9.36 23.58 6.32
CA GLY A 692 -9.56 23.47 7.76
C GLY A 692 -8.40 24.00 8.61
N MET A 693 -7.31 24.41 7.98
CA MET A 693 -6.15 25.03 8.60
C MET A 693 -6.38 26.52 8.87
N PRO A 694 -5.74 27.13 9.89
CA PRO A 694 -5.81 28.56 10.11
C PRO A 694 -5.27 29.35 8.92
N SER A 695 -5.93 30.44 8.55
CA SER A 695 -5.50 31.31 7.44
C SER A 695 -4.12 31.97 7.66
N THR A 696 -3.70 32.07 8.91
CA THR A 696 -2.38 32.57 9.32
C THR A 696 -1.24 31.58 9.11
N VAL A 697 -1.51 30.37 8.62
CA VAL A 697 -0.51 29.31 8.38
C VAL A 697 -0.48 28.97 6.90
N GLU A 698 0.70 28.79 6.34
CA GLU A 698 0.94 28.38 4.97
C GLU A 698 1.86 27.17 4.95
N LEU A 699 1.49 26.15 4.16
CA LEU A 699 2.36 25.01 3.88
C LEU A 699 3.35 25.41 2.78
N THR A 700 4.64 25.28 3.03
CA THR A 700 5.66 25.52 2.00
C THR A 700 5.72 24.43 0.95
N GLU A 701 5.22 23.24 1.32
CA GLU A 701 5.08 22.07 0.47
C GLU A 701 3.85 21.27 0.91
N THR A 702 3.16 20.64 -0.04
CA THR A 702 1.89 19.96 0.20
C THR A 702 1.97 18.44 0.02
N SER A 703 3.10 17.91 -0.43
CA SER A 703 3.28 16.48 -0.63
C SER A 703 4.72 16.03 -0.41
N HIS A 704 4.86 14.84 0.13
CA HIS A 704 6.12 14.11 0.25
C HIS A 704 5.96 12.68 -0.23
N ARG A 705 7.01 12.11 -0.83
CA ARG A 705 7.07 10.69 -1.19
C ARG A 705 8.05 9.97 -0.29
N ILE A 706 7.61 8.83 0.23
CA ILE A 706 8.41 7.99 1.11
C ILE A 706 8.28 6.52 0.71
N ALA A 707 9.30 5.73 0.97
CA ALA A 707 9.30 4.28 0.80
C ALA A 707 9.68 3.61 2.12
N PRO A 708 8.74 3.33 3.02
CA PRO A 708 9.03 2.80 4.34
C PRO A 708 9.43 1.32 4.31
N TYR A 709 10.26 0.87 5.24
CA TYR A 709 10.41 -0.56 5.54
C TYR A 709 9.10 -1.13 6.09
N ALA A 710 8.85 -2.42 5.87
CA ALA A 710 7.72 -3.10 6.52
C ALA A 710 7.82 -2.96 8.05
N GLY A 711 6.73 -2.53 8.71
CA GLY A 711 6.66 -2.33 10.15
C GLY A 711 7.41 -1.10 10.67
N SER A 712 7.95 -0.23 9.82
CA SER A 712 8.59 1.01 10.25
C SER A 712 7.59 2.08 10.70
N ILE A 713 8.09 3.01 11.50
CA ILE A 713 7.39 4.23 11.93
C ILE A 713 8.13 5.39 11.31
N THR A 714 7.68 5.84 10.15
CA THR A 714 8.35 6.90 9.39
C THR A 714 7.80 8.26 9.79
N LYS A 715 8.65 9.27 9.90
CA LYS A 715 8.23 10.65 10.20
C LYS A 715 8.41 11.54 8.98
N VAL A 716 7.33 12.20 8.56
CA VAL A 716 7.33 13.19 7.47
C VAL A 716 7.07 14.58 8.04
N ASN A 717 7.97 15.50 7.77
CA ASN A 717 7.87 16.88 8.23
C ASN A 717 7.43 17.78 7.08
N PHE A 718 6.34 18.51 7.27
CA PHE A 718 5.88 19.57 6.39
C PHE A 718 6.27 20.92 7.01
N SER A 719 7.05 21.69 6.29
CA SER A 719 7.44 23.02 6.74
C SER A 719 6.28 23.99 6.60
N THR A 720 6.08 24.82 7.61
CA THR A 720 5.03 25.83 7.65
C THR A 720 5.62 27.22 7.83
N LYS A 721 4.99 28.19 7.21
CA LYS A 721 5.22 29.63 7.45
C LYS A 721 4.00 30.19 8.17
N THR A 722 4.24 30.96 9.23
CA THR A 722 3.17 31.56 10.02
C THR A 722 3.17 33.07 9.87
N GLY A 723 2.01 33.67 9.99
CA GLY A 723 1.83 35.10 9.88
C GLY A 723 0.65 35.47 8.99
N TYR A 724 0.42 36.76 8.89
CA TYR A 724 -0.62 37.32 8.03
C TYR A 724 -0.16 37.28 6.58
N ALA A 725 -1.04 36.92 5.66
CA ALA A 725 -0.82 37.08 4.23
C ALA A 725 -1.10 38.50 3.86
N VAL A 726 -0.07 39.25 3.42
CA VAL A 726 -0.16 40.69 3.16
C VAL A 726 0.18 40.96 1.69
N PHE A 727 -0.71 41.67 1.01
CA PHE A 727 -0.44 42.30 -0.27
C PHE A 727 -0.22 43.79 -0.05
N ILE A 728 0.98 44.24 -0.42
CA ILE A 728 1.33 45.69 -0.38
C ILE A 728 1.34 46.19 -1.80
N ASN A 729 0.41 47.09 -2.12
CA ASN A 729 0.46 47.88 -3.35
C ASN A 729 1.48 49.01 -3.13
N THR A 730 2.56 49.01 -3.90
CA THR A 730 3.65 49.93 -3.69
C THR A 730 3.95 50.78 -4.90
N GLN A 731 4.45 51.99 -4.67
CA GLN A 731 4.86 52.95 -5.70
C GLN A 731 6.12 53.67 -5.21
N THR A 732 6.95 54.14 -6.13
CA THR A 732 7.99 55.11 -5.81
C THR A 732 7.39 56.48 -5.47
N PRO A 733 8.11 57.38 -4.78
CA PRO A 733 7.59 58.71 -4.46
C PRO A 733 7.09 59.52 -5.69
N ASN A 734 7.61 59.22 -6.87
CA ASN A 734 7.22 59.84 -8.13
C ASN A 734 6.09 59.12 -8.86
N GLY A 735 5.41 58.17 -8.19
CA GLY A 735 4.34 57.34 -8.76
C GLY A 735 4.80 56.28 -9.74
N GLY A 736 6.13 55.98 -9.79
CA GLY A 736 6.69 54.93 -10.65
C GLY A 736 6.46 53.53 -10.07
N HIS A 737 6.57 52.53 -10.95
CA HIS A 737 6.49 51.11 -10.56
C HIS A 737 7.85 50.55 -10.18
N LEU A 738 7.86 49.68 -9.17
CA LEU A 738 9.02 48.89 -8.82
C LEU A 738 9.28 47.79 -9.87
N PRO A 739 10.53 47.45 -10.15
CA PRO A 739 10.85 46.38 -11.09
C PRO A 739 10.26 45.01 -10.67
N PHE A 740 9.70 44.32 -11.64
CA PHE A 740 9.18 42.96 -11.45
C PHE A 740 10.29 42.02 -11.00
N ALA A 741 9.98 41.09 -10.08
CA ALA A 741 10.89 40.15 -9.47
C ALA A 741 12.02 40.78 -8.61
N ALA A 742 11.94 42.05 -8.26
CA ALA A 742 12.79 42.66 -7.26
C ALA A 742 12.62 41.91 -5.91
N GLN A 743 13.72 41.63 -5.23
CA GLN A 743 13.68 40.91 -3.98
C GLN A 743 13.33 41.84 -2.82
N VAL A 744 12.51 41.35 -1.90
CA VAL A 744 12.10 42.05 -0.68
C VAL A 744 12.73 41.44 0.52
N PHE A 745 13.46 42.22 1.29
CA PHE A 745 14.21 41.82 2.48
C PHE A 745 13.60 42.40 3.75
N ASN A 746 13.67 41.68 4.86
CA ASN A 746 13.38 42.23 6.18
C ASN A 746 14.61 42.91 6.77
N GLN A 747 14.50 43.44 8.00
CA GLN A 747 15.63 44.11 8.73
C GLN A 747 16.80 43.14 9.00
N ASN A 748 16.58 41.83 9.04
CA ASN A 748 17.60 40.79 9.22
C ASN A 748 18.29 40.41 7.90
N ASN A 749 17.99 41.09 6.80
CA ASN A 749 18.50 40.79 5.47
C ASN A 749 18.07 39.43 4.92
N GLU A 750 16.88 38.91 5.37
CA GLU A 750 16.27 37.70 4.89
C GLU A 750 15.24 38.03 3.80
N ILE A 751 15.19 37.20 2.72
CA ILE A 751 14.22 37.36 1.66
C ILE A 751 12.83 36.95 2.17
N VAL A 752 11.92 37.93 2.29
CA VAL A 752 10.54 37.72 2.79
C VAL A 752 9.49 37.77 1.68
N GLY A 753 9.85 38.24 0.48
CA GLY A 753 8.95 38.35 -0.64
C GLY A 753 9.63 38.79 -1.91
N MET A 754 8.82 39.04 -2.93
CA MET A 754 9.26 39.69 -4.20
C MET A 754 8.17 40.57 -4.76
N VAL A 755 8.58 41.49 -5.61
CA VAL A 755 7.67 42.39 -6.32
C VAL A 755 7.03 41.64 -7.48
N GLY A 756 5.71 41.51 -7.44
CA GLY A 756 4.87 40.96 -8.52
C GLY A 756 4.47 42.01 -9.56
N GLN A 757 3.56 41.64 -10.44
CA GLN A 757 3.01 42.55 -11.44
C GLN A 757 2.30 43.78 -10.79
N GLY A 758 2.41 44.92 -11.40
CA GLY A 758 1.80 46.18 -10.90
C GLY A 758 2.40 46.69 -9.59
N SER A 759 3.67 46.42 -9.31
CA SER A 759 4.36 46.78 -8.07
C SER A 759 3.71 46.24 -6.81
N ARG A 760 3.08 45.07 -6.89
CA ARG A 760 2.43 44.43 -5.77
C ARG A 760 3.39 43.46 -5.09
N ILE A 761 3.65 43.69 -3.81
CA ILE A 761 4.45 42.78 -2.99
C ILE A 761 3.52 41.82 -2.26
N TYR A 762 3.78 40.53 -2.37
CA TYR A 762 3.20 39.52 -1.49
C TYR A 762 4.24 39.10 -0.47
N LEU A 763 3.84 39.12 0.79
CA LEU A 763 4.65 38.56 1.88
C LEU A 763 3.79 37.90 2.94
N ARG A 764 4.40 36.99 3.69
CA ARG A 764 3.78 36.42 4.90
C ARG A 764 4.63 36.81 6.10
N THR A 765 4.01 37.49 7.07
CA THR A 765 4.72 38.06 8.20
C THR A 765 3.95 37.88 9.51
N PRO A 766 4.64 37.56 10.62
CA PRO A 766 4.04 37.58 11.95
C PRO A 766 3.93 39.02 12.53
N LEU A 767 4.64 39.99 11.92
CA LEU A 767 4.71 41.34 12.39
C LEU A 767 3.55 42.17 11.83
N THR A 768 2.96 42.99 12.68
CA THR A 768 1.90 43.92 12.29
C THR A 768 2.45 45.19 11.67
N GLN A 769 3.71 45.54 11.93
CA GLN A 769 4.46 46.66 11.42
C GLN A 769 5.91 46.19 11.18
N ASP A 770 6.52 46.63 10.05
CA ASP A 770 7.92 46.34 9.77
C ASP A 770 8.47 47.28 8.70
N HIS A 771 9.79 47.34 8.59
CA HIS A 771 10.56 48.03 7.58
C HIS A 771 11.10 47.02 6.57
N LEU A 772 10.83 47.19 5.31
CA LEU A 772 11.26 46.30 4.23
C LEU A 772 12.20 47.04 3.27
N TYR A 773 13.16 46.30 2.75
CA TYR A 773 14.08 46.76 1.72
C TYR A 773 13.78 46.01 0.41
N VAL A 774 13.57 46.75 -0.66
CA VAL A 774 13.35 46.21 -2.00
C VAL A 774 14.60 46.41 -2.82
N LYS A 775 15.22 45.36 -3.34
CA LYS A 775 16.47 45.40 -4.11
C LYS A 775 16.28 44.79 -5.48
N TRP A 776 16.73 45.47 -6.54
CA TRP A 776 16.70 45.02 -7.92
C TRP A 776 18.05 45.06 -8.63
N GLY A 777 19.12 45.50 -7.94
CA GLY A 777 20.49 45.57 -8.39
C GLY A 777 21.50 45.64 -7.25
N GLN A 778 22.73 46.00 -7.54
CA GLN A 778 23.84 46.05 -6.57
C GLN A 778 24.22 47.47 -6.12
N SER A 779 23.66 48.47 -6.75
CA SER A 779 23.94 49.89 -6.39
C SER A 779 22.88 50.43 -5.43
N ASN A 780 23.22 51.44 -4.62
CA ASN A 780 22.30 52.10 -3.72
C ASN A 780 21.13 52.81 -4.47
N SER A 781 21.27 53.03 -5.77
CA SER A 781 20.22 53.58 -6.62
C SER A 781 19.22 52.50 -7.11
N GLU A 782 19.54 51.23 -6.85
CA GLU A 782 18.76 50.03 -7.21
C GLU A 782 18.10 49.38 -6.01
N GLU A 783 17.89 50.15 -4.95
CA GLU A 783 17.17 49.77 -3.75
C GLU A 783 16.25 50.86 -3.26
N CYS A 784 15.19 50.50 -2.51
CA CYS A 784 14.34 51.41 -1.78
C CYS A 784 13.82 50.79 -0.50
N GLN A 785 13.40 51.61 0.45
CA GLN A 785 12.82 51.16 1.72
C GLN A 785 11.33 51.46 1.75
N LEU A 786 10.54 50.58 2.32
CA LEU A 786 9.12 50.80 2.56
C LEU A 786 8.70 50.36 3.95
N ASP A 787 7.74 51.10 4.52
CA ASP A 787 7.15 50.81 5.81
C ASP A 787 5.71 50.36 5.62
N TYR A 788 5.28 49.32 6.34
CA TYR A 788 3.89 48.91 6.36
C TYR A 788 3.35 48.81 7.78
N ASP A 789 2.05 49.11 7.95
CA ASP A 789 1.27 48.92 9.16
C ASP A 789 -0.07 48.28 8.80
N ILE A 790 -0.36 47.10 9.38
CA ILE A 790 -1.59 46.36 9.20
C ILE A 790 -2.42 46.21 10.48
N GLN A 791 -1.98 46.83 11.60
CA GLN A 791 -2.60 46.64 12.92
C GLN A 791 -4.09 47.00 12.93
N SER A 792 -4.45 48.13 12.32
CA SER A 792 -5.85 48.56 12.23
C SER A 792 -6.71 47.67 11.34
N LYS A 793 -6.11 47.07 10.31
CA LYS A 793 -6.81 46.22 9.33
C LYS A 793 -7.08 44.81 9.87
N ILE A 794 -6.21 44.29 10.71
CA ILE A 794 -6.42 42.97 11.39
C ILE A 794 -7.68 42.99 12.25
N LEU A 795 -7.96 44.15 12.90
CA LEU A 795 -9.11 44.28 13.78
C LEU A 795 -10.44 44.46 13.00
N GLN A 796 -10.39 44.96 11.78
CA GLN A 796 -11.57 45.25 10.94
C GLN A 796 -11.96 44.13 9.98
N GLU A 797 -10.97 43.35 9.50
CA GLU A 797 -11.17 42.36 8.46
C GLU A 797 -11.00 40.96 9.01
N LYS A 798 -12.07 40.12 8.98
CA LYS A 798 -12.01 38.67 9.13
C LYS A 798 -11.40 37.99 7.88
N GLN A 799 -10.68 38.73 7.05
CA GLN A 799 -10.17 38.25 5.77
C GLN A 799 -8.83 37.50 5.95
N SER A 800 -8.65 36.47 5.16
CA SER A 800 -7.43 35.64 5.14
C SER A 800 -6.21 36.37 4.56
N ILE A 801 -6.47 37.47 3.82
CA ILE A 801 -5.48 38.26 3.08
C ILE A 801 -5.71 39.72 3.42
N ILE A 802 -4.67 40.37 3.86
CA ILE A 802 -4.71 41.83 4.18
C ILE A 802 -4.10 42.61 3.04
N MET A 803 -4.84 43.60 2.57
CA MET A 803 -4.35 44.52 1.54
C MET A 803 -3.94 45.85 2.15
N THR A 804 -2.76 46.34 1.83
CA THR A 804 -2.24 47.61 2.29
C THR A 804 -1.50 48.36 1.19
N GLU A 805 -1.22 49.62 1.41
CA GLU A 805 -0.46 50.48 0.49
C GLU A 805 0.75 51.05 1.21
N ALA A 806 1.85 51.16 0.49
CA ALA A 806 3.07 51.77 0.98
C ALA A 806 3.87 52.43 -0.12
N VAL A 807 4.61 53.46 0.21
CA VAL A 807 5.51 54.15 -0.72
C VAL A 807 6.94 53.72 -0.46
N CYS A 808 7.62 53.26 -1.50
CA CYS A 808 9.03 52.83 -1.41
C CYS A 808 9.93 54.07 -1.63
N LYS A 809 10.60 54.51 -0.59
CA LYS A 809 11.46 55.70 -0.52
C LYS A 809 12.90 55.38 -0.75
#